data_91f598512f313ee195b11fc2574d9082
#
_entry.id   91f598512f313ee195b11fc2574d9082
#
_cell.length_a   1.000
_cell.length_b   1.000
_cell.length_c   1.000
_cell.angle_alpha   90.00
_cell.angle_beta   90.00
_cell.angle_gamma   90.00
#
_symmetry.space_group_name_H-M   'P 1'
#
loop_
_entity.id
_entity.type
_entity.pdbx_description
1 polymer ?
#
loop_
_entity_poly.entity_id
_entity_poly.type
_entity_poly.pdbx_seq_one_letter_code
_entity_poly.pdbx_strand_id
1 'polypeptide(L)'
;MKGYVKEIYKVYGEQDKNLIIPVYQRNYDWKIKQCGRLFDDLENLIREERPKHFFGAVVGKAEGSWKWIVIDGQQRLTTVSLLMLALSHSIDGGSIECGDRELAARIRKSYLVIDDGAKVKFKLKPVKDDDRAYKSLFRGEDHFVETSNVTANYRYLRKRVSESEFTADQLWDSICKLEVMYLDLESHDDPQRIFESLNSTGLALSESDKIRNFVLMGLENDLQERLYNDFWNRVEKEVDFRTDWFIRWYLVTKTGKTPNEHAVYEAFKTYAKESDASIEDILGDMLEYSRHCRAIIESATGYPQVDAALRRFNLIMGDVFLPFLMPVLGDVRAGVTDDADFLRVIEILESYLFRRITSSIAANALNKIFATAYGELRKLRRHEEKYADILTHLLLRRDGGGRFPRDDEFREGFQTRNMYNIRPMYRNYLFECLENGRSNDVRDIANALDQGTVSVEHVMPRTLSETWRRELGPDHEDVHATWINRIGNLTITGYNSTYSNAPFSRKLEMDNGFRKSPYRLNEYIRTQQHWGADQMAERTRILSDTALDYWWFPTTSFEPPAVVLPTEPLSRDTVFRGRAIVAFEFLDAKETVASWVEMITRLMRFIAEQYRSELIAIVDDFTNLELFESKEEPPERPWAVIAPGIRMFVNTSTSDKVRFLCDLFDALGFDFDDLVFTLRPVKSDSSEEEKTPDSVHSPILKFLPLIEEIEAQNVTPEDTKDLREEFRSAFSAFASDDAMADAKGLPLTAYSEEDTVASADTSQILAAITLTIAMTAAFDPLALHSRMVNGDLSRWLRRMEELETA
;
A
#
# COMPACT_ATOMS: atom_id res chain seq x y z
N MET A 1 -7.44 15.51 -32.62
CA MET A 1 -8.57 15.96 -31.76
C MET A 1 -9.14 17.26 -32.30
N LYS A 2 -10.47 17.37 -32.45
CA LYS A 2 -11.18 18.60 -32.85
C LYS A 2 -12.07 19.04 -31.67
N GLY A 3 -11.94 20.30 -31.27
CA GLY A 3 -12.70 20.87 -30.16
C GLY A 3 -13.44 22.16 -30.61
N TYR A 4 -14.71 22.25 -30.20
CA TYR A 4 -15.53 23.44 -30.43
C TYR A 4 -16.67 23.52 -29.41
N VAL A 5 -17.19 24.74 -29.22
CA VAL A 5 -18.34 24.93 -28.36
C VAL A 5 -19.61 24.53 -29.10
N LYS A 6 -20.44 23.70 -28.46
CA LYS A 6 -21.68 23.20 -29.05
C LYS A 6 -22.79 23.21 -28.03
N GLU A 7 -23.97 23.61 -28.44
CA GLU A 7 -25.15 23.46 -27.54
C GLU A 7 -25.47 21.98 -27.31
N ILE A 8 -25.74 21.61 -26.05
CA ILE A 8 -25.86 20.20 -25.65
C ILE A 8 -27.02 19.49 -26.35
N TYR A 9 -28.13 20.17 -26.61
CA TYR A 9 -29.27 19.58 -27.34
C TYR A 9 -28.89 19.17 -28.77
N LYS A 10 -27.96 19.89 -29.41
CA LYS A 10 -27.45 19.53 -30.74
C LYS A 10 -26.58 18.27 -30.72
N VAL A 11 -26.00 17.92 -29.60
CA VAL A 11 -25.30 16.64 -29.44
C VAL A 11 -26.28 15.48 -29.56
N TYR A 12 -27.47 15.61 -28.99
CA TYR A 12 -28.57 14.64 -29.14
C TYR A 12 -29.29 14.71 -30.49
N GLY A 13 -29.35 15.90 -31.09
CA GLY A 13 -30.06 16.16 -32.35
C GLY A 13 -29.41 15.60 -33.61
N GLU A 14 -28.17 15.09 -33.53
CA GLU A 14 -27.54 14.39 -34.65
C GLU A 14 -28.30 13.09 -34.94
N GLN A 15 -29.07 13.07 -36.05
CA GLN A 15 -30.03 12.00 -36.35
C GLN A 15 -29.40 10.61 -36.41
N ASP A 16 -28.15 10.56 -36.88
CA ASP A 16 -27.45 9.30 -37.19
C ASP A 16 -26.47 8.82 -36.05
N LYS A 17 -26.38 9.55 -34.95
CA LYS A 17 -25.46 9.18 -33.86
C LYS A 17 -26.18 8.63 -32.64
N ASN A 18 -25.72 7.47 -32.20
CA ASN A 18 -26.08 6.86 -30.91
C ASN A 18 -24.96 7.13 -29.91
N LEU A 19 -25.29 7.79 -28.82
CA LEU A 19 -24.35 8.11 -27.73
C LEU A 19 -24.19 6.88 -26.83
N ILE A 20 -23.04 6.24 -26.85
CA ILE A 20 -22.79 5.01 -26.10
C ILE A 20 -21.84 5.32 -24.94
N ILE A 21 -22.28 5.09 -23.72
CA ILE A 21 -21.43 5.11 -22.55
C ILE A 21 -20.86 3.69 -22.38
N PRO A 22 -19.52 3.52 -22.56
CA PRO A 22 -18.89 2.21 -22.53
C PRO A 22 -18.95 1.57 -21.14
N VAL A 23 -18.81 0.24 -21.08
CA VAL A 23 -18.87 -0.54 -19.83
C VAL A 23 -17.75 -0.22 -18.84
N TYR A 24 -16.65 0.35 -19.29
CA TYR A 24 -15.56 0.77 -18.40
C TYR A 24 -15.85 2.10 -17.68
N GLN A 25 -16.85 2.86 -18.12
CA GLN A 25 -17.28 4.05 -17.42
C GLN A 25 -18.02 3.67 -16.13
N ARG A 26 -17.91 4.52 -15.09
CA ARG A 26 -18.67 4.32 -13.86
C ARG A 26 -20.16 4.46 -14.11
N ASN A 27 -20.96 3.84 -13.24
CA ASN A 27 -22.41 4.04 -13.23
C ASN A 27 -22.77 5.52 -13.04
N TYR A 28 -24.00 5.85 -13.35
CA TYR A 28 -24.53 7.20 -13.11
C TYR A 28 -24.58 7.50 -11.61
N ASP A 29 -23.68 8.40 -11.17
CA ASP A 29 -23.43 8.64 -9.75
C ASP A 29 -23.83 10.03 -9.26
N TRP A 30 -24.31 10.92 -10.13
CA TRP A 30 -24.85 12.18 -9.69
C TRP A 30 -26.06 11.94 -8.79
N LYS A 31 -26.11 12.73 -7.70
CA LYS A 31 -27.20 12.72 -6.74
C LYS A 31 -28.11 13.92 -6.97
N ILE A 32 -29.19 13.99 -6.21
CA ILE A 32 -30.16 15.10 -6.24
C ILE A 32 -29.47 16.47 -6.17
N LYS A 33 -28.37 16.60 -5.41
CA LYS A 33 -27.64 17.86 -5.26
C LYS A 33 -27.09 18.39 -6.59
N GLN A 34 -26.48 17.53 -7.42
CA GLN A 34 -25.95 17.93 -8.72
C GLN A 34 -27.05 18.25 -9.72
N CYS A 35 -28.12 17.44 -9.72
CA CYS A 35 -29.31 17.68 -10.54
C CYS A 35 -30.01 18.98 -10.15
N GLY A 36 -30.08 19.27 -8.85
CA GLY A 36 -30.63 20.52 -8.32
C GLY A 36 -29.85 21.73 -8.79
N ARG A 37 -28.53 21.67 -8.71
CA ARG A 37 -27.66 22.76 -9.21
C ARG A 37 -27.90 23.03 -10.69
N LEU A 38 -27.95 21.99 -11.53
CA LEU A 38 -28.25 22.16 -12.94
C LEU A 38 -29.63 22.84 -13.13
N PHE A 39 -30.64 22.41 -12.41
CA PHE A 39 -31.98 22.99 -12.53
C PHE A 39 -32.03 24.46 -12.09
N ASP A 40 -31.37 24.79 -10.98
CA ASP A 40 -31.20 26.17 -10.51
C ASP A 40 -30.48 27.04 -11.52
N ASP A 41 -29.43 26.52 -12.19
CA ASP A 41 -28.71 27.23 -13.26
C ASP A 41 -29.65 27.52 -14.47
N LEU A 42 -30.55 26.58 -14.82
CA LEU A 42 -31.54 26.79 -15.88
C LEU A 42 -32.58 27.86 -15.50
N GLU A 43 -33.10 27.85 -14.29
CA GLU A 43 -34.02 28.87 -13.81
C GLU A 43 -33.35 30.26 -13.78
N ASN A 44 -32.10 30.32 -13.32
CA ASN A 44 -31.31 31.56 -13.35
C ASN A 44 -31.04 32.07 -14.76
N LEU A 45 -30.80 31.17 -15.73
CA LEU A 45 -30.68 31.52 -17.16
C LEU A 45 -31.94 32.26 -17.66
N ILE A 46 -33.10 31.83 -17.20
CA ILE A 46 -34.38 32.45 -17.58
C ILE A 46 -34.54 33.80 -16.88
N ARG A 47 -34.41 33.84 -15.54
CA ARG A 47 -34.59 35.05 -14.71
C ARG A 47 -33.65 36.17 -15.11
N GLU A 48 -32.36 35.82 -15.43
CA GLU A 48 -31.35 36.82 -15.75
C GLU A 48 -31.20 37.05 -17.25
N GLU A 49 -32.06 36.46 -18.07
CA GLU A 49 -32.06 36.57 -19.54
C GLU A 49 -30.65 36.30 -20.17
N ARG A 50 -29.91 35.41 -19.54
CA ARG A 50 -28.56 35.09 -20.04
C ARG A 50 -28.63 34.40 -21.40
N PRO A 51 -27.72 34.75 -22.33
CA PRO A 51 -27.72 34.18 -23.67
C PRO A 51 -27.34 32.71 -23.69
N LYS A 52 -26.42 32.29 -22.82
CA LYS A 52 -25.85 30.95 -22.77
C LYS A 52 -25.32 30.58 -21.39
N HIS A 53 -25.15 29.26 -21.13
CA HIS A 53 -24.53 28.73 -19.90
C HIS A 53 -23.57 27.61 -20.27
N PHE A 54 -22.29 27.74 -19.83
CA PHE A 54 -21.29 26.71 -20.04
C PHE A 54 -21.45 25.56 -19.05
N PHE A 55 -21.75 24.36 -19.55
CA PHE A 55 -22.07 23.18 -18.75
C PHE A 55 -20.90 22.19 -18.63
N GLY A 56 -19.73 22.55 -19.13
CA GLY A 56 -18.50 21.73 -19.05
C GLY A 56 -18.10 21.07 -20.35
N ALA A 57 -17.28 20.01 -20.28
CA ALA A 57 -16.80 19.31 -21.47
C ALA A 57 -17.56 17.99 -21.72
N VAL A 58 -17.66 17.60 -22.98
CA VAL A 58 -18.13 16.27 -23.41
C VAL A 58 -17.14 15.77 -24.46
N VAL A 59 -16.55 14.61 -24.21
CA VAL A 59 -15.49 14.03 -25.05
C VAL A 59 -15.93 12.68 -25.55
N GLY A 60 -15.68 12.40 -26.81
CA GLY A 60 -15.95 11.09 -27.37
C GLY A 60 -15.24 10.84 -28.68
N LYS A 61 -15.44 9.64 -29.19
CA LYS A 61 -14.85 9.16 -30.43
C LYS A 61 -15.92 8.50 -31.31
N ALA A 62 -15.94 8.87 -32.56
CA ALA A 62 -16.80 8.18 -33.53
C ALA A 62 -16.32 6.76 -33.78
N GLU A 63 -17.23 5.79 -33.70
CA GLU A 63 -17.02 4.39 -34.06
C GLU A 63 -17.98 4.00 -35.20
N GLY A 64 -17.46 4.01 -36.42
CA GLY A 64 -18.28 3.91 -37.62
C GLY A 64 -19.20 5.11 -37.82
N SER A 65 -20.26 4.94 -38.61
CA SER A 65 -21.17 6.03 -38.99
C SER A 65 -22.26 6.33 -37.93
N TRP A 66 -22.53 5.39 -37.02
CA TRP A 66 -23.75 5.44 -36.21
C TRP A 66 -23.49 5.50 -34.69
N LYS A 67 -22.26 5.29 -34.25
CA LYS A 67 -21.93 5.24 -32.84
C LYS A 67 -20.96 6.34 -32.47
N TRP A 68 -21.21 6.96 -31.33
CA TRP A 68 -20.26 7.88 -30.70
C TRP A 68 -20.00 7.44 -29.28
N ILE A 69 -18.79 7.01 -29.02
CA ILE A 69 -18.36 6.44 -27.74
C ILE A 69 -18.00 7.57 -26.80
N VAL A 70 -18.71 7.69 -25.70
CA VAL A 70 -18.49 8.72 -24.69
C VAL A 70 -17.28 8.40 -23.84
N ILE A 71 -16.28 9.26 -23.86
CA ILE A 71 -15.03 9.13 -23.10
C ILE A 71 -15.09 9.96 -21.81
N ASP A 72 -15.67 11.17 -21.87
CA ASP A 72 -15.99 11.98 -20.69
C ASP A 72 -17.28 12.75 -20.89
N GLY A 73 -17.90 13.17 -19.77
CA GLY A 73 -19.15 13.91 -19.78
C GLY A 73 -20.41 13.04 -19.65
N GLN A 74 -20.26 11.73 -19.37
CA GLN A 74 -21.38 10.79 -19.23
C GLN A 74 -22.43 11.22 -18.22
N GLN A 75 -22.03 11.76 -17.05
CA GLN A 75 -22.93 12.21 -16.01
C GLN A 75 -23.81 13.38 -16.51
N ARG A 76 -23.18 14.31 -17.24
CA ARG A 76 -23.86 15.46 -17.85
C ARG A 76 -24.88 15.02 -18.90
N LEU A 77 -24.44 14.14 -19.82
CA LEU A 77 -25.32 13.60 -20.86
C LEU A 77 -26.49 12.84 -20.21
N THR A 78 -26.25 11.95 -19.29
CA THR A 78 -27.34 11.21 -18.63
C THR A 78 -28.33 12.17 -17.95
N THR A 79 -27.86 13.16 -17.19
CA THR A 79 -28.74 14.10 -16.48
C THR A 79 -29.58 14.95 -17.44
N VAL A 80 -28.98 15.45 -18.53
CA VAL A 80 -29.74 16.22 -19.53
C VAL A 80 -30.80 15.34 -20.20
N SER A 81 -30.47 14.10 -20.51
CA SER A 81 -31.42 13.14 -21.05
C SER A 81 -32.60 12.86 -20.09
N LEU A 82 -32.32 12.71 -18.78
CA LEU A 82 -33.36 12.56 -17.75
C LEU A 82 -34.22 13.82 -17.63
N LEU A 83 -33.63 15.01 -17.73
CA LEU A 83 -34.36 16.28 -17.66
C LEU A 83 -35.26 16.46 -18.87
N MET A 84 -34.79 16.19 -20.09
CA MET A 84 -35.58 16.21 -21.31
C MET A 84 -36.77 15.25 -21.20
N LEU A 85 -36.56 14.03 -20.68
CA LEU A 85 -37.60 13.05 -20.49
C LEU A 85 -38.61 13.53 -19.42
N ALA A 86 -38.11 14.07 -18.30
CA ALA A 86 -38.95 14.60 -17.23
C ALA A 86 -39.87 15.77 -17.75
N LEU A 87 -39.30 16.69 -18.52
CA LEU A 87 -40.02 17.78 -19.14
C LEU A 87 -41.12 17.24 -20.10
N SER A 88 -40.76 16.33 -20.99
CA SER A 88 -41.71 15.69 -21.92
C SER A 88 -42.85 15.01 -21.21
N HIS A 89 -42.58 14.22 -20.16
CA HIS A 89 -43.64 13.54 -19.37
C HIS A 89 -44.46 14.52 -18.54
N SER A 90 -43.90 15.63 -18.08
CA SER A 90 -44.66 16.66 -17.36
C SER A 90 -45.60 17.42 -18.28
N ILE A 91 -45.21 17.66 -19.54
CA ILE A 91 -46.11 18.25 -20.58
C ILE A 91 -47.23 17.28 -20.87
N ASP A 92 -46.97 16.01 -21.16
CA ASP A 92 -47.97 15.01 -21.48
C ASP A 92 -48.96 14.79 -20.31
N GLY A 93 -48.44 14.86 -19.06
CA GLY A 93 -49.26 14.74 -17.84
C GLY A 93 -50.00 16.01 -17.46
N GLY A 94 -49.81 17.12 -18.17
CA GLY A 94 -50.48 18.41 -17.88
C GLY A 94 -50.03 19.04 -16.55
N SER A 95 -48.82 18.65 -16.04
CA SER A 95 -48.32 19.18 -14.77
C SER A 95 -47.44 20.43 -14.90
N ILE A 96 -47.31 20.96 -16.11
CA ILE A 96 -46.65 22.22 -16.44
C ILE A 96 -47.34 22.87 -17.62
N GLU A 97 -47.40 24.20 -17.61
CA GLU A 97 -47.96 24.97 -18.72
C GLU A 97 -47.04 24.89 -19.94
N CYS A 98 -47.63 24.67 -21.15
CA CYS A 98 -46.89 24.54 -22.41
C CYS A 98 -47.69 25.19 -23.54
N GLY A 99 -47.08 26.17 -24.22
CA GLY A 99 -47.64 26.83 -25.37
C GLY A 99 -47.55 26.00 -26.66
N ASP A 100 -46.45 25.31 -26.85
CA ASP A 100 -46.20 24.43 -28.00
C ASP A 100 -46.68 23.01 -27.73
N ARG A 101 -47.87 22.65 -28.28
CA ARG A 101 -48.48 21.31 -28.09
C ARG A 101 -47.64 20.15 -28.64
N GLU A 102 -46.75 20.41 -29.58
CA GLU A 102 -45.89 19.40 -30.18
C GLU A 102 -44.50 19.24 -29.46
N LEU A 103 -44.22 20.09 -28.47
CA LEU A 103 -42.91 20.13 -27.80
C LEU A 103 -42.55 18.79 -27.17
N ALA A 104 -43.48 18.16 -26.43
CA ALA A 104 -43.21 16.86 -25.79
C ALA A 104 -42.86 15.77 -26.79
N ALA A 105 -43.63 15.70 -27.90
CA ALA A 105 -43.39 14.73 -28.97
C ALA A 105 -42.06 15.01 -29.70
N ARG A 106 -41.74 16.30 -29.93
CA ARG A 106 -40.49 16.72 -30.55
C ARG A 106 -39.28 16.40 -29.69
N ILE A 107 -39.38 16.65 -28.38
CA ILE A 107 -38.30 16.30 -27.45
C ILE A 107 -37.97 14.79 -27.53
N ARG A 108 -39.00 13.95 -27.40
CA ARG A 108 -38.83 12.51 -27.46
C ARG A 108 -38.25 12.03 -28.79
N LYS A 109 -38.88 12.42 -29.88
CA LYS A 109 -38.56 11.93 -31.23
C LYS A 109 -37.22 12.42 -31.74
N SER A 110 -36.88 13.67 -31.46
CA SER A 110 -35.64 14.26 -32.00
C SER A 110 -34.40 14.05 -31.12
N TYR A 111 -34.57 13.90 -29.79
CA TYR A 111 -33.42 13.94 -28.86
C TYR A 111 -33.30 12.72 -27.95
N LEU A 112 -34.36 11.92 -27.76
CA LEU A 112 -34.30 10.78 -26.82
C LEU A 112 -34.39 9.43 -27.51
N VAL A 113 -35.07 9.34 -28.66
CA VAL A 113 -35.37 8.08 -29.35
C VAL A 113 -34.89 8.15 -30.79
N ILE A 114 -34.43 7.02 -31.31
CA ILE A 114 -34.13 6.81 -32.73
C ILE A 114 -35.21 5.87 -33.25
N ASP A 115 -36.03 6.33 -34.20
CA ASP A 115 -37.04 5.51 -34.85
C ASP A 115 -36.47 4.98 -36.17
N ASP A 116 -36.12 3.70 -36.23
CA ASP A 116 -35.63 3.02 -37.44
C ASP A 116 -36.74 2.13 -38.09
N GLY A 117 -37.98 2.35 -37.69
CA GLY A 117 -39.17 1.69 -38.24
C GLY A 117 -39.41 0.26 -37.78
N ALA A 118 -38.39 -0.46 -37.28
CA ALA A 118 -38.48 -1.86 -36.83
C ALA A 118 -38.39 -2.00 -35.31
N LYS A 119 -37.54 -1.18 -34.64
CA LYS A 119 -37.32 -1.18 -33.19
C LYS A 119 -37.00 0.22 -32.68
N VAL A 120 -37.62 0.56 -31.57
CA VAL A 120 -37.30 1.80 -30.84
C VAL A 120 -35.91 1.66 -30.23
N LYS A 121 -34.97 2.51 -30.65
CA LYS A 121 -33.65 2.66 -30.04
C LYS A 121 -33.57 3.97 -29.27
N PHE A 122 -32.73 4.01 -28.25
CA PHE A 122 -32.54 5.22 -27.44
C PHE A 122 -31.26 5.94 -27.92
N LYS A 123 -31.30 7.27 -27.95
CA LYS A 123 -30.17 8.13 -28.31
C LYS A 123 -28.99 7.95 -27.38
N LEU A 124 -29.27 7.82 -26.09
CA LEU A 124 -28.25 7.53 -25.08
C LEU A 124 -28.36 6.06 -24.66
N LYS A 125 -27.25 5.34 -24.70
CA LYS A 125 -27.09 4.01 -24.09
C LYS A 125 -26.15 4.15 -22.89
N PRO A 126 -26.70 4.24 -21.65
CA PRO A 126 -25.92 4.19 -20.43
C PRO A 126 -25.22 2.84 -20.22
N VAL A 127 -24.39 2.74 -19.17
CA VAL A 127 -23.84 1.45 -18.72
C VAL A 127 -24.97 0.51 -18.27
N LYS A 128 -24.71 -0.80 -18.26
CA LYS A 128 -25.71 -1.88 -18.21
C LYS A 128 -26.84 -1.72 -17.18
N ASP A 129 -26.55 -1.45 -15.93
CA ASP A 129 -27.59 -1.34 -14.88
C ASP A 129 -28.36 -0.02 -15.00
N ASP A 130 -27.68 1.05 -15.37
CA ASP A 130 -28.30 2.34 -15.65
C ASP A 130 -29.13 2.29 -16.94
N ASP A 131 -28.71 1.54 -17.96
CA ASP A 131 -29.46 1.35 -19.22
C ASP A 131 -30.80 0.67 -18.94
N ARG A 132 -30.82 -0.34 -18.05
CA ARG A 132 -32.07 -0.98 -17.62
C ARG A 132 -32.98 0.01 -16.91
N ALA A 133 -32.42 0.77 -15.95
CA ALA A 133 -33.18 1.79 -15.23
C ALA A 133 -33.66 2.90 -16.17
N TYR A 134 -32.80 3.39 -17.08
CA TYR A 134 -33.12 4.41 -18.04
C TYR A 134 -34.28 3.99 -18.98
N LYS A 135 -34.22 2.78 -19.54
CA LYS A 135 -35.24 2.22 -20.41
C LYS A 135 -36.59 2.00 -19.67
N SER A 136 -36.52 1.70 -18.37
CA SER A 136 -37.75 1.52 -17.57
C SER A 136 -38.56 2.80 -17.44
N LEU A 137 -37.92 3.99 -17.47
CA LEU A 137 -38.57 5.29 -17.37
C LEU A 137 -39.53 5.56 -18.55
N PHE A 138 -39.32 4.93 -19.71
CA PHE A 138 -40.20 5.04 -20.87
C PHE A 138 -41.39 4.07 -20.87
N ARG A 139 -41.44 3.13 -19.89
CA ARG A 139 -42.49 2.10 -19.80
C ARG A 139 -43.57 2.41 -18.78
N GLY A 140 -43.37 3.41 -17.94
CA GLY A 140 -44.26 3.78 -16.85
C GLY A 140 -43.73 3.44 -15.46
N GLU A 141 -44.31 4.07 -14.44
CA GLU A 141 -43.81 4.06 -13.06
C GLU A 141 -43.70 2.65 -12.44
N ASP A 142 -44.60 1.74 -12.82
CA ASP A 142 -44.63 0.35 -12.33
C ASP A 142 -43.38 -0.46 -12.71
N HIS A 143 -42.62 0.04 -13.67
CA HIS A 143 -41.42 -0.62 -14.17
C HIS A 143 -40.11 0.00 -13.61
N PHE A 144 -40.19 1.05 -12.79
CA PHE A 144 -39.02 1.78 -12.32
C PHE A 144 -38.09 0.90 -11.45
N VAL A 145 -36.81 1.12 -11.61
CA VAL A 145 -35.79 0.49 -10.78
C VAL A 145 -35.50 1.40 -9.59
N GLU A 146 -36.15 1.12 -8.47
CA GLU A 146 -36.19 1.98 -7.28
C GLU A 146 -34.79 2.26 -6.65
N THR A 147 -33.87 1.33 -6.77
CA THR A 147 -32.52 1.44 -6.20
C THR A 147 -31.56 2.27 -7.06
N SER A 148 -31.98 2.69 -8.27
CA SER A 148 -31.10 3.40 -9.21
C SER A 148 -31.13 4.92 -9.03
N ASN A 149 -29.95 5.55 -9.07
CA ASN A 149 -29.83 7.01 -9.13
C ASN A 149 -30.51 7.60 -10.37
N VAL A 150 -30.60 6.85 -11.46
CA VAL A 150 -31.32 7.24 -12.69
C VAL A 150 -32.81 7.51 -12.35
N THR A 151 -33.45 6.59 -11.63
CA THR A 151 -34.82 6.72 -11.20
C THR A 151 -35.01 7.84 -10.19
N ALA A 152 -34.15 7.89 -9.17
CA ALA A 152 -34.24 8.90 -8.12
C ALA A 152 -34.12 10.33 -8.69
N ASN A 153 -33.13 10.54 -9.58
CA ASN A 153 -32.90 11.85 -10.19
C ASN A 153 -33.97 12.22 -11.24
N TYR A 154 -34.46 11.23 -11.98
CA TYR A 154 -35.61 11.47 -12.87
C TYR A 154 -36.84 11.97 -12.10
N ARG A 155 -37.21 11.31 -10.99
CA ARG A 155 -38.31 11.74 -10.13
C ARG A 155 -38.10 13.13 -9.56
N TYR A 156 -36.88 13.40 -9.11
CA TYR A 156 -36.51 14.72 -8.61
C TYR A 156 -36.67 15.79 -9.69
N LEU A 157 -36.13 15.56 -10.89
CA LEU A 157 -36.24 16.51 -12.00
C LEU A 157 -37.69 16.70 -12.43
N ARG A 158 -38.49 15.61 -12.51
CA ARG A 158 -39.91 15.69 -12.83
C ARG A 158 -40.66 16.54 -11.81
N LYS A 159 -40.36 16.37 -10.52
CA LYS A 159 -40.93 17.22 -9.46
C LYS A 159 -40.50 18.67 -9.64
N ARG A 160 -39.25 18.97 -9.86
CA ARG A 160 -38.76 20.34 -10.09
C ARG A 160 -39.42 21.00 -11.29
N VAL A 161 -39.60 20.27 -12.39
CA VAL A 161 -40.31 20.75 -13.58
C VAL A 161 -41.76 21.12 -13.24
N SER A 162 -42.45 20.27 -12.49
CA SER A 162 -43.88 20.52 -12.13
C SER A 162 -44.08 21.64 -11.08
N GLU A 163 -43.06 21.94 -10.30
CA GLU A 163 -43.07 22.99 -9.27
C GLU A 163 -42.40 24.30 -9.78
N SER A 164 -41.90 24.34 -11.03
CA SER A 164 -41.24 25.52 -11.57
C SER A 164 -42.22 26.67 -11.83
N GLU A 165 -41.76 27.88 -11.61
CA GLU A 165 -42.55 29.11 -11.97
C GLU A 165 -42.55 29.41 -13.47
N PHE A 166 -41.73 28.71 -14.24
CA PHE A 166 -41.55 28.89 -15.67
C PHE A 166 -42.38 27.88 -16.49
N THR A 167 -42.73 28.27 -17.72
CA THR A 167 -43.43 27.36 -18.65
C THR A 167 -42.48 26.33 -19.23
N ALA A 168 -43.05 25.25 -19.79
CA ALA A 168 -42.25 24.21 -20.48
C ALA A 168 -41.43 24.78 -21.66
N ASP A 169 -42.00 25.75 -22.39
CA ASP A 169 -41.32 26.42 -23.49
C ASP A 169 -40.06 27.17 -22.99
N GLN A 170 -40.17 27.91 -21.89
CA GLN A 170 -39.08 28.64 -21.28
C GLN A 170 -37.98 27.69 -20.76
N LEU A 171 -38.39 26.61 -20.07
CA LEU A 171 -37.43 25.58 -19.61
C LEU A 171 -36.72 24.91 -20.80
N TRP A 172 -37.45 24.58 -21.87
CA TRP A 172 -36.85 24.03 -23.07
C TRP A 172 -35.84 24.99 -23.70
N ASP A 173 -36.21 26.27 -23.82
CA ASP A 173 -35.28 27.30 -24.35
C ASP A 173 -34.02 27.44 -23.48
N SER A 174 -34.16 27.31 -22.16
CA SER A 174 -33.01 27.34 -21.25
C SER A 174 -32.10 26.09 -21.41
N ILE A 175 -32.68 24.89 -21.63
CA ILE A 175 -31.91 23.68 -21.97
C ILE A 175 -31.17 23.87 -23.28
N CYS A 176 -31.78 24.51 -24.27
CA CYS A 176 -31.13 24.81 -25.54
C CYS A 176 -29.98 25.82 -25.45
N LYS A 177 -29.88 26.60 -24.36
CA LYS A 177 -28.79 27.53 -24.07
C LYS A 177 -27.62 26.89 -23.34
N LEU A 178 -27.71 25.61 -22.95
CA LEU A 178 -26.59 24.89 -22.34
C LEU A 178 -25.51 24.60 -23.39
N GLU A 179 -24.31 25.12 -23.20
CA GLU A 179 -23.15 24.87 -24.06
C GLU A 179 -22.16 23.94 -23.41
N VAL A 180 -21.54 23.07 -24.23
CA VAL A 180 -20.45 22.20 -23.82
C VAL A 180 -19.25 22.41 -24.74
N MET A 181 -18.04 22.25 -24.19
CA MET A 181 -16.85 22.01 -24.98
C MET A 181 -16.94 20.59 -25.54
N TYR A 182 -17.29 20.48 -26.80
CA TYR A 182 -17.41 19.21 -27.51
C TYR A 182 -16.07 18.85 -28.14
N LEU A 183 -15.48 17.73 -27.70
CA LEU A 183 -14.21 17.22 -28.17
C LEU A 183 -14.42 15.89 -28.91
N ASP A 184 -14.12 15.89 -30.19
CA ASP A 184 -14.19 14.70 -31.04
C ASP A 184 -12.79 14.16 -31.28
N LEU A 185 -12.50 12.94 -30.81
CA LEU A 185 -11.19 12.32 -30.92
C LEU A 185 -11.05 11.66 -32.29
N GLU A 186 -9.90 11.83 -32.89
CA GLU A 186 -9.52 11.22 -34.16
C GLU A 186 -8.82 9.86 -33.92
N SER A 187 -8.55 9.11 -34.98
CA SER A 187 -7.99 7.75 -34.90
C SER A 187 -6.60 7.68 -34.23
N HIS A 188 -5.82 8.78 -34.36
CA HIS A 188 -4.47 8.87 -33.80
C HIS A 188 -4.42 9.41 -32.35
N ASP A 189 -5.54 9.90 -31.83
CA ASP A 189 -5.60 10.38 -30.45
C ASP A 189 -5.66 9.18 -29.47
N ASP A 190 -4.93 9.30 -28.36
CA ASP A 190 -4.96 8.34 -27.26
C ASP A 190 -6.10 8.70 -26.28
N PRO A 191 -7.21 7.94 -26.28
CA PRO A 191 -8.35 8.27 -25.43
C PRO A 191 -8.01 8.23 -23.93
N GLN A 192 -7.08 7.35 -23.53
CA GLN A 192 -6.71 7.16 -22.14
C GLN A 192 -5.95 8.37 -21.59
N ARG A 193 -4.94 8.85 -22.30
CA ARG A 193 -4.18 10.05 -21.90
C ARG A 193 -5.07 11.29 -21.83
N ILE A 194 -5.99 11.42 -22.77
CA ILE A 194 -6.93 12.55 -22.78
C ILE A 194 -7.90 12.45 -21.60
N PHE A 195 -8.42 11.25 -21.32
CA PHE A 195 -9.28 11.01 -20.18
C PHE A 195 -8.57 11.29 -18.84
N GLU A 196 -7.34 10.82 -18.66
CA GLU A 196 -6.51 11.10 -17.46
C GLU A 196 -6.31 12.62 -17.26
N SER A 197 -5.99 13.33 -18.34
CA SER A 197 -5.77 14.79 -18.31
C SER A 197 -7.04 15.59 -17.96
N LEU A 198 -8.19 15.22 -18.50
CA LEU A 198 -9.45 15.95 -18.29
C LEU A 198 -10.08 15.68 -16.92
N ASN A 199 -9.93 14.48 -16.38
CA ASN A 199 -10.48 14.14 -15.07
C ASN A 199 -9.75 14.77 -13.87
N SER A 200 -8.59 15.38 -14.09
CA SER A 200 -7.87 16.15 -13.06
C SER A 200 -8.68 17.36 -12.54
N THR A 201 -9.72 17.81 -13.26
CA THR A 201 -10.50 19.02 -12.94
C THR A 201 -11.94 18.77 -12.51
N GLY A 202 -12.39 17.48 -12.45
CA GLY A 202 -13.77 17.08 -12.13
C GLY A 202 -13.97 16.42 -10.78
N LEU A 203 -15.07 15.68 -10.61
CA LEU A 203 -15.25 14.73 -9.51
C LEU A 203 -14.17 13.66 -9.62
N ALA A 204 -13.25 13.62 -8.64
CA ALA A 204 -12.14 12.71 -8.64
C ALA A 204 -12.62 11.26 -8.86
N LEU A 205 -12.01 10.59 -9.83
CA LEU A 205 -12.21 9.15 -10.03
C LEU A 205 -11.56 8.39 -8.87
N SER A 206 -12.19 7.29 -8.48
CA SER A 206 -11.54 6.33 -7.59
C SER A 206 -10.34 5.69 -8.28
N GLU A 207 -9.42 5.14 -7.52
CA GLU A 207 -8.26 4.43 -8.08
C GLU A 207 -8.72 3.22 -8.92
N SER A 208 -9.74 2.49 -8.49
CA SER A 208 -10.33 1.39 -9.27
C SER A 208 -11.00 1.84 -10.56
N ASP A 209 -11.65 3.00 -10.58
CA ASP A 209 -12.18 3.56 -11.83
C ASP A 209 -11.08 3.83 -12.85
N LYS A 210 -9.96 4.41 -12.40
CA LYS A 210 -8.78 4.66 -13.26
C LYS A 210 -8.20 3.35 -13.79
N ILE A 211 -8.10 2.32 -12.93
CA ILE A 211 -7.59 0.99 -13.29
C ILE A 211 -8.55 0.31 -14.28
N ARG A 212 -9.86 0.36 -14.03
CA ARG A 212 -10.86 -0.18 -14.96
C ARG A 212 -10.74 0.45 -16.34
N ASN A 213 -10.58 1.75 -16.39
CA ASN A 213 -10.36 2.45 -17.64
C ASN A 213 -9.05 2.01 -18.30
N PHE A 214 -7.97 1.89 -17.54
CA PHE A 214 -6.67 1.44 -18.05
C PHE A 214 -6.73 0.05 -18.70
N VAL A 215 -7.42 -0.90 -18.08
CA VAL A 215 -7.46 -2.30 -18.56
C VAL A 215 -8.48 -2.51 -19.70
N LEU A 216 -9.48 -1.64 -19.84
CA LEU A 216 -10.58 -1.85 -20.80
C LEU A 216 -10.62 -0.82 -21.93
N MET A 217 -10.10 0.40 -21.74
CA MET A 217 -10.17 1.46 -22.73
C MET A 217 -9.29 1.13 -23.94
N GLY A 218 -9.79 1.41 -25.14
CA GLY A 218 -9.07 1.15 -26.40
C GLY A 218 -9.22 -0.27 -26.95
N LEU A 219 -9.83 -1.19 -26.23
CA LEU A 219 -10.16 -2.52 -26.71
C LEU A 219 -11.38 -2.49 -27.65
N GLU A 220 -11.51 -3.50 -28.51
CA GLU A 220 -12.73 -3.72 -29.28
C GLU A 220 -13.93 -3.97 -28.36
N ASN A 221 -15.12 -3.51 -28.74
CA ASN A 221 -16.30 -3.53 -27.88
C ASN A 221 -16.64 -4.92 -27.32
N ASP A 222 -16.57 -5.96 -28.16
CA ASP A 222 -16.91 -7.34 -27.74
C ASP A 222 -15.90 -7.86 -26.69
N LEU A 223 -14.62 -7.58 -26.88
CA LEU A 223 -13.57 -7.94 -25.94
C LEU A 223 -13.72 -7.13 -24.64
N GLN A 224 -14.00 -5.86 -24.74
CA GLN A 224 -14.24 -4.97 -23.62
C GLN A 224 -15.43 -5.42 -22.76
N GLU A 225 -16.59 -5.74 -23.42
CA GLU A 225 -17.77 -6.26 -22.72
C GLU A 225 -17.49 -7.63 -22.07
N ARG A 226 -16.73 -8.49 -22.72
CA ARG A 226 -16.33 -9.82 -22.19
C ARG A 226 -15.45 -9.64 -20.96
N LEU A 227 -14.33 -8.90 -21.04
CA LEU A 227 -13.42 -8.69 -19.91
C LEU A 227 -14.11 -8.03 -18.73
N TYR A 228 -14.98 -7.07 -18.99
CA TYR A 228 -15.77 -6.44 -17.95
C TYR A 228 -16.72 -7.43 -17.26
N ASN A 229 -17.52 -8.17 -18.02
CA ASN A 229 -18.54 -9.06 -17.46
C ASN A 229 -17.96 -10.31 -16.81
N ASP A 230 -16.92 -10.91 -17.40
CA ASP A 230 -16.36 -12.18 -16.96
C ASP A 230 -15.38 -12.00 -15.79
N PHE A 231 -14.72 -10.85 -15.70
CA PHE A 231 -13.71 -10.58 -14.69
C PHE A 231 -14.03 -9.36 -13.82
N TRP A 232 -13.94 -8.15 -14.35
CA TRP A 232 -13.98 -6.92 -13.55
C TRP A 232 -15.24 -6.78 -12.68
N ASN A 233 -16.41 -6.88 -13.27
CA ASN A 233 -17.68 -6.79 -12.55
C ASN A 233 -17.84 -7.89 -11.49
N ARG A 234 -17.22 -9.05 -11.72
CA ARG A 234 -17.21 -10.14 -10.73
C ARG A 234 -16.28 -9.82 -9.59
N VAL A 235 -15.08 -9.27 -9.85
CA VAL A 235 -14.19 -8.75 -8.80
C VAL A 235 -14.91 -7.72 -7.93
N GLU A 236 -15.55 -6.71 -8.55
CA GLU A 236 -16.32 -5.69 -7.80
C GLU A 236 -17.37 -6.31 -6.85
N LYS A 237 -18.09 -7.32 -7.33
CA LYS A 237 -19.10 -8.04 -6.52
C LYS A 237 -18.49 -8.91 -5.42
N GLU A 238 -17.38 -9.60 -5.70
CA GLU A 238 -16.71 -10.44 -4.70
C GLU A 238 -16.18 -9.61 -3.52
N VAL A 239 -15.80 -8.35 -3.75
CA VAL A 239 -15.26 -7.48 -2.71
C VAL A 239 -16.28 -6.44 -2.20
N ASP A 240 -17.57 -6.64 -2.48
CA ASP A 240 -18.66 -5.74 -2.08
C ASP A 240 -18.37 -4.28 -2.45
N PHE A 241 -17.93 -4.06 -3.69
CA PHE A 241 -17.57 -2.76 -4.26
C PHE A 241 -16.46 -1.98 -3.53
N ARG A 242 -15.70 -2.63 -2.63
CA ARG A 242 -14.49 -2.07 -2.03
C ARG A 242 -13.26 -2.31 -2.90
N THR A 243 -13.38 -2.03 -4.18
CA THR A 243 -12.42 -2.44 -5.23
C THR A 243 -11.06 -1.76 -5.06
N ASP A 244 -11.02 -0.46 -4.71
CA ASP A 244 -9.76 0.27 -4.42
C ASP A 244 -8.96 -0.41 -3.31
N TRP A 245 -9.66 -0.70 -2.21
CA TRP A 245 -9.10 -1.39 -1.05
C TRP A 245 -8.56 -2.78 -1.41
N PHE A 246 -9.33 -3.58 -2.15
CA PHE A 246 -8.91 -4.92 -2.58
C PHE A 246 -7.68 -4.88 -3.49
N ILE A 247 -7.69 -4.02 -4.53
CA ILE A 247 -6.58 -3.92 -5.49
C ILE A 247 -5.30 -3.52 -4.77
N ARG A 248 -5.38 -2.62 -3.78
CA ARG A 248 -4.23 -2.26 -2.96
C ARG A 248 -3.58 -3.48 -2.32
N TRP A 249 -4.36 -4.35 -1.67
CA TRP A 249 -3.84 -5.56 -1.01
C TRP A 249 -3.43 -6.65 -1.99
N TYR A 250 -4.11 -6.76 -3.11
CA TYR A 250 -3.69 -7.60 -4.22
C TYR A 250 -2.29 -7.20 -4.73
N LEU A 251 -2.05 -5.93 -4.95
CA LEU A 251 -0.74 -5.43 -5.36
C LEU A 251 0.35 -5.71 -4.32
N VAL A 252 0.03 -5.57 -3.03
CA VAL A 252 0.98 -5.97 -1.96
C VAL A 252 1.37 -7.43 -2.09
N THR A 253 0.40 -8.31 -2.35
CA THR A 253 0.66 -9.75 -2.57
C THR A 253 1.60 -10.00 -3.75
N LYS A 254 1.43 -9.25 -4.84
CA LYS A 254 2.21 -9.44 -6.08
C LYS A 254 3.59 -8.79 -6.02
N THR A 255 3.69 -7.61 -5.41
CA THR A 255 4.92 -6.80 -5.46
C THR A 255 5.73 -6.79 -4.16
N GLY A 256 5.15 -7.23 -3.05
CA GLY A 256 5.76 -7.10 -1.72
C GLY A 256 5.88 -5.66 -1.21
N LYS A 257 5.25 -4.70 -1.88
CA LYS A 257 5.28 -3.27 -1.53
C LYS A 257 3.87 -2.78 -1.27
N THR A 258 3.69 -1.96 -0.23
CA THR A 258 2.38 -1.38 0.11
C THR A 258 2.23 -0.02 -0.57
N PRO A 259 1.40 0.12 -1.62
CA PRO A 259 1.19 1.41 -2.27
C PRO A 259 0.43 2.38 -1.35
N ASN A 260 0.67 3.68 -1.55
CA ASN A 260 -0.18 4.71 -0.95
C ASN A 260 -1.62 4.56 -1.47
N GLU A 261 -2.60 4.88 -0.64
CA GLU A 261 -4.03 4.77 -0.99
C GLU A 261 -4.43 5.60 -2.22
N HIS A 262 -3.75 6.71 -2.45
CA HIS A 262 -3.97 7.61 -3.59
C HIS A 262 -3.03 7.33 -4.78
N ALA A 263 -2.23 6.28 -4.72
CA ALA A 263 -1.29 5.89 -5.78
C ALA A 263 -1.46 4.42 -6.20
N VAL A 264 -2.61 3.82 -5.91
CA VAL A 264 -2.91 2.42 -6.25
C VAL A 264 -2.95 2.23 -7.77
N TYR A 265 -3.48 3.22 -8.50
CA TYR A 265 -3.50 3.20 -9.96
C TYR A 265 -2.10 3.17 -10.57
N GLU A 266 -1.20 4.05 -10.15
CA GLU A 266 0.18 4.08 -10.67
C GLU A 266 0.94 2.80 -10.32
N ALA A 267 0.73 2.27 -9.12
CA ALA A 267 1.30 0.99 -8.71
C ALA A 267 0.77 -0.17 -9.57
N PHE A 268 -0.53 -0.18 -9.89
CA PHE A 268 -1.12 -1.19 -10.78
C PHE A 268 -0.57 -1.08 -12.21
N LYS A 269 -0.48 0.13 -12.73
CA LYS A 269 0.05 0.41 -14.07
C LYS A 269 1.50 -0.06 -14.21
N THR A 270 2.32 0.18 -13.18
CA THR A 270 3.70 -0.31 -13.13
C THR A 270 3.72 -1.84 -13.11
N TYR A 271 2.97 -2.47 -12.20
CA TYR A 271 2.86 -3.93 -12.10
C TYR A 271 2.41 -4.56 -13.43
N ALA A 272 1.38 -4.00 -14.07
CA ALA A 272 0.88 -4.52 -15.35
C ALA A 272 1.87 -4.39 -16.50
N LYS A 273 2.74 -3.38 -16.48
CA LYS A 273 3.80 -3.18 -17.48
C LYS A 273 5.02 -4.07 -17.25
N GLU A 274 5.35 -4.32 -15.98
CA GLU A 274 6.48 -5.16 -15.59
C GLU A 274 6.13 -6.66 -15.59
N SER A 275 4.84 -6.99 -15.68
CA SER A 275 4.36 -8.36 -15.74
C SER A 275 4.36 -8.87 -17.18
N ASP A 276 4.86 -10.10 -17.41
CA ASP A 276 4.76 -10.80 -18.70
C ASP A 276 3.34 -11.32 -18.97
N ALA A 277 2.43 -11.22 -18.00
CA ALA A 277 1.06 -11.69 -18.12
C ALA A 277 0.20 -10.74 -18.96
N SER A 278 -0.71 -11.30 -19.76
CA SER A 278 -1.70 -10.48 -20.46
C SER A 278 -2.67 -9.81 -19.48
N ILE A 279 -3.33 -8.74 -19.92
CA ILE A 279 -4.38 -8.06 -19.08
C ILE A 279 -5.49 -9.04 -18.71
N GLU A 280 -5.85 -9.98 -19.57
CA GLU A 280 -6.85 -11.01 -19.28
C GLU A 280 -6.39 -11.95 -18.16
N ASP A 281 -5.11 -12.37 -18.18
CA ASP A 281 -4.53 -13.20 -17.13
C ASP A 281 -4.47 -12.47 -15.80
N ILE A 282 -4.10 -11.17 -15.80
CA ILE A 282 -4.10 -10.33 -14.61
C ILE A 282 -5.52 -10.22 -14.03
N LEU A 283 -6.51 -9.98 -14.87
CA LEU A 283 -7.91 -9.89 -14.43
C LEU A 283 -8.44 -11.22 -13.90
N GLY A 284 -8.06 -12.35 -14.53
CA GLY A 284 -8.37 -13.69 -14.05
C GLY A 284 -7.79 -13.98 -12.68
N ASP A 285 -6.52 -13.65 -12.50
CA ASP A 285 -5.81 -13.77 -11.23
C ASP A 285 -6.42 -12.85 -10.15
N MET A 286 -6.75 -11.61 -10.49
CA MET A 286 -7.46 -10.70 -9.58
C MET A 286 -8.81 -11.29 -9.14
N LEU A 287 -9.57 -11.91 -10.04
CA LEU A 287 -10.85 -12.54 -9.71
C LEU A 287 -10.67 -13.72 -8.75
N GLU A 288 -9.63 -14.51 -8.93
CA GLU A 288 -9.30 -15.61 -8.01
C GLU A 288 -8.94 -15.09 -6.62
N TYR A 289 -8.05 -14.09 -6.55
CA TYR A 289 -7.68 -13.45 -5.29
C TYR A 289 -8.84 -12.73 -4.60
N SER A 290 -9.77 -12.15 -5.35
CA SER A 290 -10.98 -11.54 -4.77
C SER A 290 -11.87 -12.57 -4.07
N ARG A 291 -11.97 -13.79 -4.62
CA ARG A 291 -12.67 -14.92 -3.99
C ARG A 291 -11.94 -15.44 -2.75
N HIS A 292 -10.60 -15.45 -2.78
CA HIS A 292 -9.81 -15.81 -1.59
C HIS A 292 -10.00 -14.76 -0.50
N CYS A 293 -9.93 -13.49 -0.86
CA CYS A 293 -10.17 -12.36 0.05
C CYS A 293 -11.55 -12.46 0.72
N ARG A 294 -12.60 -12.66 -0.07
CA ARG A 294 -13.96 -12.85 0.42
C ARG A 294 -14.06 -14.03 1.38
N ALA A 295 -13.54 -15.20 0.96
CA ALA A 295 -13.61 -16.41 1.77
C ALA A 295 -12.91 -16.26 3.13
N ILE A 296 -11.80 -15.51 3.20
CA ILE A 296 -11.08 -15.22 4.45
C ILE A 296 -11.90 -14.29 5.33
N ILE A 297 -12.40 -13.17 4.78
CA ILE A 297 -13.16 -12.16 5.54
C ILE A 297 -14.50 -12.71 6.04
N GLU A 298 -15.21 -13.45 5.20
CA GLU A 298 -16.51 -14.05 5.55
C GLU A 298 -16.34 -15.36 6.34
N SER A 299 -15.09 -15.84 6.52
CA SER A 299 -14.81 -17.15 7.16
C SER A 299 -15.58 -18.29 6.48
N ALA A 300 -15.52 -18.32 5.16
CA ALA A 300 -16.27 -19.21 4.28
C ALA A 300 -15.34 -19.89 3.25
N THR A 301 -14.23 -20.44 3.72
CA THR A 301 -13.21 -21.10 2.86
C THR A 301 -13.66 -22.43 2.33
N GLY A 302 -14.65 -23.05 2.99
CA GLY A 302 -15.11 -24.44 2.73
C GLY A 302 -14.44 -25.48 3.63
N TYR A 303 -13.52 -25.06 4.51
CA TYR A 303 -12.86 -25.90 5.50
C TYR A 303 -13.37 -25.56 6.90
N PRO A 304 -14.24 -26.37 7.53
CA PRO A 304 -14.98 -25.97 8.74
C PRO A 304 -14.10 -25.55 9.93
N GLN A 305 -12.95 -26.19 10.12
CA GLN A 305 -12.03 -25.86 11.22
C GLN A 305 -11.29 -24.53 10.94
N VAL A 306 -10.87 -24.31 9.69
CA VAL A 306 -10.29 -23.07 9.20
C VAL A 306 -11.28 -21.91 9.37
N ASP A 307 -12.53 -22.15 8.97
CA ASP A 307 -13.60 -21.15 9.06
C ASP A 307 -13.90 -20.77 10.54
N ALA A 308 -13.84 -21.74 11.44
CA ALA A 308 -13.98 -21.48 12.87
C ALA A 308 -12.81 -20.65 13.43
N ALA A 309 -11.58 -20.94 13.02
CA ALA A 309 -10.40 -20.17 13.40
C ALA A 309 -10.43 -18.75 12.80
N LEU A 310 -10.80 -18.62 11.52
CA LEU A 310 -10.95 -17.31 10.88
C LEU A 310 -12.03 -16.45 11.53
N ARG A 311 -13.18 -17.01 11.93
CA ARG A 311 -14.21 -16.24 12.66
C ARG A 311 -13.64 -15.60 13.92
N ARG A 312 -12.81 -16.30 14.67
CA ARG A 312 -12.16 -15.73 15.87
C ARG A 312 -11.09 -14.72 15.49
N PHE A 313 -10.22 -15.09 14.56
CA PHE A 313 -9.12 -14.21 14.15
C PHE A 313 -9.63 -12.91 13.53
N ASN A 314 -10.69 -12.96 12.73
CA ASN A 314 -11.34 -11.78 12.12
C ASN A 314 -11.86 -10.77 13.16
N LEU A 315 -12.10 -11.16 14.40
CA LEU A 315 -12.45 -10.21 15.47
C LEU A 315 -11.32 -9.23 15.78
N ILE A 316 -10.07 -9.59 15.50
CA ILE A 316 -8.88 -8.75 15.77
C ILE A 316 -7.99 -8.52 14.56
N MET A 317 -8.17 -9.30 13.51
CA MET A 317 -7.34 -9.26 12.30
C MET A 317 -7.43 -7.89 11.61
N GLY A 318 -6.30 -7.34 11.24
CA GLY A 318 -6.22 -6.20 10.34
C GLY A 318 -5.96 -6.64 8.89
N ASP A 319 -6.26 -5.76 7.95
CA ASP A 319 -6.09 -6.02 6.51
C ASP A 319 -4.66 -6.41 6.10
N VAL A 320 -3.68 -6.04 6.92
CA VAL A 320 -2.25 -6.31 6.70
C VAL A 320 -1.90 -7.80 6.58
N PHE A 321 -2.77 -8.69 7.06
CA PHE A 321 -2.57 -10.14 6.95
C PHE A 321 -3.07 -10.72 5.61
N LEU A 322 -3.92 -9.99 4.87
CA LEU A 322 -4.49 -10.46 3.61
C LEU A 322 -3.44 -10.81 2.55
N PRO A 323 -2.36 -10.01 2.35
CA PRO A 323 -1.32 -10.34 1.36
C PRO A 323 -0.62 -11.67 1.62
N PHE A 324 -0.64 -12.13 2.85
CA PHE A 324 -0.11 -13.44 3.23
C PHE A 324 -1.18 -14.53 3.15
N LEU A 325 -2.37 -14.29 3.68
CA LEU A 325 -3.43 -15.30 3.78
C LEU A 325 -4.06 -15.67 2.43
N MET A 326 -4.24 -14.70 1.53
CA MET A 326 -4.85 -14.95 0.21
C MET A 326 -4.07 -15.96 -0.63
N PRO A 327 -2.74 -15.82 -0.83
CA PRO A 327 -1.97 -16.79 -1.58
C PRO A 327 -1.84 -18.14 -0.85
N VAL A 328 -1.77 -18.17 0.48
CA VAL A 328 -1.77 -19.41 1.25
C VAL A 328 -3.07 -20.20 1.03
N LEU A 329 -4.24 -19.55 1.05
CA LEU A 329 -5.51 -20.19 0.72
C LEU A 329 -5.54 -20.68 -0.74
N GLY A 330 -4.94 -19.95 -1.66
CA GLY A 330 -4.74 -20.38 -3.05
C GLY A 330 -3.95 -21.67 -3.12
N ASP A 331 -2.84 -21.75 -2.40
CA ASP A 331 -1.99 -22.96 -2.34
C ASP A 331 -2.72 -24.14 -1.70
N VAL A 332 -3.59 -23.94 -0.70
CA VAL A 332 -4.45 -25.00 -0.13
C VAL A 332 -5.42 -25.51 -1.18
N ARG A 333 -6.07 -24.63 -1.94
CA ARG A 333 -7.01 -25.00 -3.00
C ARG A 333 -6.34 -25.72 -4.16
N ALA A 334 -5.09 -25.37 -4.45
CA ALA A 334 -4.25 -26.00 -5.45
C ALA A 334 -3.59 -27.31 -4.96
N GLY A 335 -3.78 -27.71 -3.69
CA GLY A 335 -3.17 -28.90 -3.10
C GLY A 335 -1.66 -28.80 -2.86
N VAL A 336 -1.10 -27.60 -2.85
CA VAL A 336 0.33 -27.36 -2.55
C VAL A 336 0.59 -27.53 -1.06
N THR A 337 -0.38 -27.17 -0.22
CA THR A 337 -0.42 -27.46 1.22
C THR A 337 -1.85 -27.88 1.61
N ASP A 338 -2.08 -28.27 2.84
CA ASP A 338 -3.39 -28.76 3.30
C ASP A 338 -4.10 -27.77 4.23
N ASP A 339 -5.38 -28.01 4.48
CA ASP A 339 -6.22 -27.21 5.36
C ASP A 339 -5.79 -27.28 6.82
N ALA A 340 -5.19 -28.36 7.26
CA ALA A 340 -4.65 -28.50 8.62
C ALA A 340 -3.42 -27.61 8.82
N ASP A 341 -2.54 -27.50 7.84
CA ASP A 341 -1.41 -26.57 7.86
C ASP A 341 -1.91 -25.12 7.84
N PHE A 342 -2.91 -24.81 7.01
CA PHE A 342 -3.52 -23.47 6.98
C PHE A 342 -4.20 -23.10 8.30
N LEU A 343 -4.91 -24.06 8.92
CA LEU A 343 -5.44 -23.88 10.27
C LEU A 343 -4.33 -23.48 11.25
N ARG A 344 -3.21 -24.22 11.22
CA ARG A 344 -2.08 -23.93 12.09
C ARG A 344 -1.45 -22.57 11.84
N VAL A 345 -1.36 -22.16 10.56
CA VAL A 345 -0.93 -20.81 10.17
C VAL A 345 -1.81 -19.74 10.82
N ILE A 346 -3.14 -19.88 10.75
CA ILE A 346 -4.08 -18.92 11.35
C ILE A 346 -3.91 -18.86 12.87
N GLU A 347 -3.78 -20.01 13.54
CA GLU A 347 -3.59 -20.08 14.99
C GLU A 347 -2.27 -19.40 15.44
N ILE A 348 -1.19 -19.55 14.67
CA ILE A 348 0.08 -18.88 14.94
C ILE A 348 -0.07 -17.35 14.77
N LEU A 349 -0.76 -16.91 13.72
CA LEU A 349 -1.01 -15.48 13.49
C LEU A 349 -1.92 -14.89 14.57
N GLU A 350 -2.94 -15.62 15.00
CA GLU A 350 -3.84 -15.25 16.10
C GLU A 350 -3.06 -15.06 17.40
N SER A 351 -2.21 -16.05 17.77
CA SER A 351 -1.34 -15.97 18.94
C SER A 351 -0.35 -14.81 18.83
N TYR A 352 0.34 -14.69 17.69
CA TYR A 352 1.30 -13.60 17.42
C TYR A 352 0.66 -12.23 17.62
N LEU A 353 -0.49 -12.00 16.99
CA LEU A 353 -1.16 -10.70 17.06
C LEU A 353 -1.64 -10.40 18.48
N PHE A 354 -2.29 -11.36 19.15
CA PHE A 354 -2.84 -11.10 20.48
C PHE A 354 -1.76 -10.95 21.56
N ARG A 355 -0.68 -11.70 21.48
CA ARG A 355 0.49 -11.52 22.35
C ARG A 355 1.08 -10.12 22.21
N ARG A 356 1.21 -9.62 20.98
CA ARG A 356 1.69 -8.26 20.71
C ARG A 356 0.75 -7.19 21.27
N ILE A 357 -0.57 -7.38 21.08
CA ILE A 357 -1.58 -6.48 21.63
C ILE A 357 -1.41 -6.43 23.16
N THR A 358 -1.32 -7.55 23.81
CA THR A 358 -1.19 -7.69 25.28
C THR A 358 0.12 -7.06 25.79
N SER A 359 1.23 -7.27 25.11
CA SER A 359 2.55 -6.69 25.43
C SER A 359 2.73 -5.24 24.93
N SER A 360 1.66 -4.58 24.49
CA SER A 360 1.68 -3.17 24.03
C SER A 360 2.64 -2.87 22.88
N ILE A 361 2.90 -3.85 21.99
CA ILE A 361 3.77 -3.65 20.83
C ILE A 361 3.00 -2.99 19.69
N ALA A 362 3.55 -1.91 19.15
CA ALA A 362 2.95 -1.17 18.04
C ALA A 362 2.80 -2.01 16.77
N ALA A 363 1.70 -1.78 16.03
CA ALA A 363 1.36 -2.55 14.83
C ALA A 363 2.18 -2.16 13.57
N ASN A 364 2.98 -1.08 13.61
CA ASN A 364 3.64 -0.50 12.42
C ASN A 364 4.53 -1.51 11.66
N ALA A 365 5.15 -2.47 12.35
CA ALA A 365 5.98 -3.48 11.72
C ALA A 365 5.18 -4.49 10.88
N LEU A 366 3.89 -4.71 11.19
CA LEU A 366 3.08 -5.76 10.57
C LEU A 366 2.95 -5.56 9.05
N ASN A 367 2.78 -4.33 8.57
CA ASN A 367 2.71 -4.03 7.14
C ASN A 367 3.93 -4.54 6.38
N LYS A 368 5.15 -4.27 6.89
CA LYS A 368 6.38 -4.70 6.24
C LYS A 368 6.56 -6.22 6.34
N ILE A 369 6.18 -6.82 7.46
CA ILE A 369 6.31 -8.26 7.71
C ILE A 369 5.44 -9.02 6.71
N PHE A 370 4.14 -8.73 6.66
CA PHE A 370 3.20 -9.53 5.87
C PHE A 370 3.14 -9.15 4.40
N ALA A 371 3.71 -8.01 4.00
CA ALA A 371 3.94 -7.70 2.59
C ALA A 371 4.93 -8.67 1.92
N THR A 372 5.93 -9.18 2.66
CA THR A 372 6.99 -10.04 2.11
C THR A 372 6.93 -11.49 2.61
N ALA A 373 6.15 -11.76 3.68
CA ALA A 373 6.15 -13.05 4.37
C ALA A 373 5.85 -14.25 3.47
N TYR A 374 4.89 -14.13 2.53
CA TYR A 374 4.60 -15.21 1.60
C TYR A 374 5.76 -15.47 0.65
N GLY A 375 6.36 -14.43 0.09
CA GLY A 375 7.54 -14.54 -0.76
C GLY A 375 8.75 -15.14 -0.02
N GLU A 376 8.98 -14.74 1.26
CA GLU A 376 10.01 -15.33 2.12
C GLU A 376 9.73 -16.82 2.39
N LEU A 377 8.47 -17.17 2.69
CA LEU A 377 8.04 -18.55 2.90
C LEU A 377 8.29 -19.40 1.67
N ARG A 378 7.88 -18.95 0.49
CA ARG A 378 8.07 -19.69 -0.78
C ARG A 378 9.55 -19.89 -1.10
N LYS A 379 10.42 -18.94 -0.81
CA LYS A 379 11.88 -19.06 -1.00
C LYS A 379 12.53 -20.07 -0.07
N LEU A 380 12.00 -20.21 1.15
CA LEU A 380 12.53 -21.12 2.15
C LEU A 380 12.02 -22.56 1.96
N ARG A 381 10.81 -22.72 1.42
CA ARG A 381 10.21 -24.03 1.16
C ARG A 381 10.88 -24.71 -0.04
N ARG A 382 11.47 -25.88 0.15
CA ARG A 382 12.16 -26.66 -0.89
C ARG A 382 11.44 -27.95 -1.26
N HIS A 383 10.76 -28.57 -0.29
CA HIS A 383 10.07 -29.84 -0.43
C HIS A 383 8.64 -29.71 0.09
N GLU A 384 8.27 -30.56 1.03
CA GLU A 384 6.93 -30.62 1.63
C GLU A 384 6.87 -29.98 3.03
N GLU A 385 7.81 -29.07 3.34
CA GLU A 385 7.80 -28.39 4.63
C GLU A 385 6.48 -27.65 4.84
N LYS A 386 5.94 -27.74 6.06
CA LYS A 386 4.69 -27.09 6.43
C LYS A 386 4.85 -25.58 6.48
N TYR A 387 3.86 -24.87 5.97
CA TYR A 387 3.84 -23.39 5.99
C TYR A 387 3.85 -22.83 7.41
N ALA A 388 3.19 -23.52 8.33
CA ALA A 388 3.17 -23.16 9.74
C ALA A 388 4.57 -23.17 10.37
N ASP A 389 5.41 -24.18 10.04
CA ASP A 389 6.77 -24.29 10.58
C ASP A 389 7.68 -23.20 10.02
N ILE A 390 7.62 -22.94 8.73
CA ILE A 390 8.38 -21.87 8.08
C ILE A 390 7.93 -20.49 8.59
N LEU A 391 6.61 -20.26 8.71
CA LEU A 391 6.07 -19.02 9.27
C LEU A 391 6.54 -18.80 10.69
N THR A 392 6.53 -19.85 11.51
CA THR A 392 7.04 -19.80 12.89
C THR A 392 8.50 -19.36 12.89
N HIS A 393 9.35 -19.99 12.07
CA HIS A 393 10.75 -19.59 11.92
C HIS A 393 10.88 -18.11 11.52
N LEU A 394 10.09 -17.66 10.53
CA LEU A 394 10.11 -16.27 10.06
C LEU A 394 9.72 -15.26 11.14
N LEU A 395 8.76 -15.60 11.99
CA LEU A 395 8.30 -14.71 13.06
C LEU A 395 9.24 -14.72 14.26
N LEU A 396 9.79 -15.90 14.65
CA LEU A 396 10.66 -16.02 15.82
C LEU A 396 12.04 -15.40 15.66
N ARG A 397 12.54 -15.26 14.42
CA ARG A 397 13.82 -14.57 14.12
C ARG A 397 13.74 -13.04 14.16
N ARG A 398 12.53 -12.48 14.32
CA ARG A 398 12.31 -11.03 14.30
C ARG A 398 12.53 -10.43 15.69
N ASP A 399 13.20 -9.29 15.72
CA ASP A 399 13.48 -8.52 16.93
C ASP A 399 12.69 -7.21 17.00
N GLY A 400 12.87 -6.46 18.09
CA GLY A 400 12.31 -5.13 18.29
C GLY A 400 10.79 -5.07 18.06
N GLY A 401 10.33 -4.16 17.21
CA GLY A 401 8.91 -3.97 16.92
C GLY A 401 8.25 -5.12 16.14
N GLY A 402 9.02 -6.06 15.60
CA GLY A 402 8.53 -7.23 14.87
C GLY A 402 8.49 -8.52 15.71
N ARG A 403 9.04 -8.52 16.93
CA ARG A 403 9.23 -9.73 17.74
C ARG A 403 7.93 -10.43 18.08
N PHE A 404 8.04 -11.72 18.30
CA PHE A 404 7.01 -12.56 18.91
C PHE A 404 7.19 -12.52 20.44
N PRO A 405 6.28 -11.96 21.24
CA PRO A 405 6.42 -11.88 22.69
C PRO A 405 6.51 -13.27 23.33
N ARG A 406 7.52 -13.48 24.17
CA ARG A 406 7.71 -14.73 24.92
C ARG A 406 6.72 -14.84 26.07
N ASP A 407 6.70 -15.98 26.72
CA ASP A 407 5.71 -16.28 27.76
C ASP A 407 5.83 -15.36 28.97
N ASP A 408 7.03 -14.99 29.36
CA ASP A 408 7.30 -14.04 30.45
C ASP A 408 6.75 -12.63 30.14
N GLU A 409 7.07 -12.10 28.97
CA GLU A 409 6.59 -10.79 28.50
C GLU A 409 5.06 -10.78 28.34
N PHE A 410 4.50 -11.85 27.75
CA PHE A 410 3.06 -11.97 27.59
C PHE A 410 2.34 -12.09 28.93
N ARG A 411 2.84 -12.90 29.83
CA ARG A 411 2.29 -13.11 31.20
C ARG A 411 2.30 -11.79 31.97
N GLU A 412 3.41 -11.06 31.97
CA GLU A 412 3.52 -9.76 32.63
C GLU A 412 2.48 -8.77 32.04
N GLY A 413 2.43 -8.63 30.74
CA GLY A 413 1.45 -7.77 30.05
C GLY A 413 0.01 -8.18 30.36
N PHE A 414 -0.31 -9.46 30.34
CA PHE A 414 -1.65 -9.98 30.64
C PHE A 414 -2.08 -9.71 32.09
N GLN A 415 -1.18 -9.82 33.04
CA GLN A 415 -1.46 -9.62 34.46
C GLN A 415 -1.56 -8.16 34.88
N THR A 416 -0.77 -7.29 34.25
CA THR A 416 -0.60 -5.90 34.71
C THR A 416 -1.35 -4.87 33.89
N ARG A 417 -1.66 -5.20 32.65
CA ARG A 417 -2.29 -4.24 31.72
C ARG A 417 -3.71 -3.88 32.14
N ASN A 418 -4.08 -2.63 31.85
CA ASN A 418 -5.46 -2.18 31.89
C ASN A 418 -6.27 -2.81 30.74
N MET A 419 -6.85 -3.99 30.98
CA MET A 419 -7.60 -4.76 29.98
C MET A 419 -8.98 -4.18 29.69
N TYR A 420 -9.51 -3.33 30.56
CA TYR A 420 -10.80 -2.68 30.32
C TYR A 420 -10.70 -1.60 29.22
N ASN A 421 -9.60 -0.86 29.18
CA ASN A 421 -9.41 0.29 28.30
C ASN A 421 -8.67 -0.05 27.00
N ILE A 422 -8.38 -1.32 26.70
CA ILE A 422 -7.93 -1.70 25.35
C ILE A 422 -9.06 -1.46 24.32
N ARG A 423 -8.72 -1.42 23.04
CA ARG A 423 -9.75 -1.23 21.99
C ARG A 423 -10.89 -2.23 22.17
N PRO A 424 -12.17 -1.80 22.02
CA PRO A 424 -13.34 -2.67 22.24
C PRO A 424 -13.24 -4.01 21.51
N MET A 425 -12.82 -4.02 20.24
CA MET A 425 -12.64 -5.25 19.45
C MET A 425 -11.68 -6.24 20.14
N TYR A 426 -10.56 -5.78 20.67
CA TYR A 426 -9.57 -6.64 21.35
C TYR A 426 -10.08 -7.14 22.70
N ARG A 427 -10.84 -6.31 23.41
CA ARG A 427 -11.48 -6.69 24.67
C ARG A 427 -12.58 -7.73 24.45
N ASN A 428 -13.43 -7.52 23.46
CA ASN A 428 -14.50 -8.46 23.12
C ASN A 428 -13.93 -9.81 22.69
N TYR A 429 -12.88 -9.81 21.87
CA TYR A 429 -12.13 -10.99 21.50
C TYR A 429 -11.51 -11.70 22.72
N LEU A 430 -10.88 -10.96 23.64
CA LEU A 430 -10.32 -11.52 24.86
C LEU A 430 -11.37 -12.32 25.66
N PHE A 431 -12.55 -11.71 25.89
CA PHE A 431 -13.61 -12.38 26.64
C PHE A 431 -14.25 -13.53 25.85
N GLU A 432 -14.36 -13.43 24.53
CA GLU A 432 -14.76 -14.53 23.65
C GLU A 432 -13.85 -15.75 23.85
N CYS A 433 -12.54 -15.55 23.78
CA CYS A 433 -11.55 -16.61 23.91
C CYS A 433 -11.48 -17.19 25.34
N LEU A 434 -11.52 -16.35 26.36
CA LEU A 434 -11.47 -16.83 27.77
C LEU A 434 -12.74 -17.56 28.19
N GLU A 435 -13.91 -17.16 27.68
CA GLU A 435 -15.17 -17.87 28.00
C GLU A 435 -15.24 -19.21 27.28
N ASN A 436 -14.88 -19.26 26.02
CA ASN A 436 -15.02 -20.44 25.17
C ASN A 436 -13.86 -21.44 25.34
N GLY A 437 -12.63 -20.92 25.51
CA GLY A 437 -11.44 -21.75 25.56
C GLY A 437 -11.34 -22.66 24.33
N ARG A 438 -11.10 -23.94 24.55
CA ARG A 438 -11.10 -24.98 23.49
C ARG A 438 -12.37 -25.84 23.53
N SER A 439 -13.47 -25.35 24.13
CA SER A 439 -14.73 -26.06 24.20
C SER A 439 -15.48 -26.09 22.87
N ASN A 440 -16.17 -27.20 22.61
CA ASN A 440 -17.13 -27.31 21.51
C ASN A 440 -18.44 -26.54 21.78
N ASP A 441 -18.77 -26.27 23.05
CA ASP A 441 -19.93 -25.45 23.45
C ASP A 441 -19.55 -23.97 23.38
N VAL A 442 -19.52 -23.43 22.19
CA VAL A 442 -19.13 -22.06 21.92
C VAL A 442 -20.28 -21.11 22.12
N ARG A 443 -20.02 -19.97 22.79
CA ARG A 443 -20.94 -18.85 22.94
C ARG A 443 -20.42 -17.65 22.15
N ASP A 444 -21.28 -16.94 21.48
CA ASP A 444 -20.94 -15.73 20.75
C ASP A 444 -20.89 -14.51 21.71
N ILE A 445 -19.83 -14.46 22.50
CA ILE A 445 -19.61 -13.41 23.52
C ILE A 445 -19.23 -12.09 22.87
N ALA A 446 -18.39 -12.12 21.84
CA ALA A 446 -17.94 -10.91 21.18
C ALA A 446 -19.12 -10.11 20.60
N ASN A 447 -20.01 -10.78 19.89
CA ASN A 447 -21.22 -10.16 19.34
C ASN A 447 -22.20 -9.74 20.45
N ALA A 448 -22.36 -10.55 21.50
CA ALA A 448 -23.20 -10.20 22.65
C ALA A 448 -22.70 -8.95 23.39
N LEU A 449 -21.39 -8.77 23.49
CA LEU A 449 -20.76 -7.55 24.02
C LEU A 449 -20.95 -6.35 23.09
N ASP A 450 -20.84 -6.55 21.78
CA ASP A 450 -21.04 -5.48 20.78
C ASP A 450 -22.48 -5.00 20.76
N GLN A 451 -23.45 -5.90 20.84
CA GLN A 451 -24.88 -5.60 20.93
C GLN A 451 -25.33 -5.09 22.32
N GLY A 452 -24.47 -5.17 23.34
CA GLY A 452 -24.79 -4.75 24.70
C GLY A 452 -25.76 -5.68 25.46
N THR A 453 -26.04 -6.88 24.96
CA THR A 453 -26.82 -7.92 25.66
C THR A 453 -26.02 -8.53 26.81
N VAL A 454 -24.72 -8.52 26.69
CA VAL A 454 -23.72 -8.82 27.72
C VAL A 454 -22.83 -7.60 27.88
N SER A 455 -22.30 -7.37 29.06
CA SER A 455 -21.35 -6.29 29.33
C SER A 455 -20.22 -6.76 30.25
N VAL A 456 -19.08 -6.03 30.15
CA VAL A 456 -17.96 -6.28 31.07
C VAL A 456 -18.28 -5.71 32.42
N GLU A 457 -18.25 -6.57 33.43
CA GLU A 457 -18.49 -6.26 34.84
C GLU A 457 -17.17 -6.15 35.61
N HIS A 458 -17.11 -5.16 36.47
CA HIS A 458 -16.08 -5.00 37.49
C HIS A 458 -16.57 -5.70 38.79
N VAL A 459 -16.01 -6.83 39.18
CA VAL A 459 -16.41 -7.52 40.37
C VAL A 459 -16.26 -6.60 41.59
N MET A 460 -15.07 -6.04 41.85
CA MET A 460 -14.84 -4.87 42.67
C MET A 460 -15.24 -3.62 41.83
N PRO A 461 -16.23 -2.83 42.27
CA PRO A 461 -16.84 -1.81 41.44
C PRO A 461 -15.92 -0.60 41.17
N ARG A 462 -16.22 0.15 40.12
CA ARG A 462 -15.47 1.37 39.75
C ARG A 462 -15.55 2.47 40.81
N THR A 463 -16.61 2.47 41.60
CA THR A 463 -16.81 3.39 42.74
C THR A 463 -17.00 2.58 44.00
N LEU A 464 -16.07 2.69 44.93
CA LEU A 464 -16.14 1.96 46.21
C LEU A 464 -17.22 2.54 47.12
N SER A 465 -18.15 1.68 47.61
CA SER A 465 -19.02 1.98 48.71
C SER A 465 -18.26 1.82 50.05
N GLU A 466 -18.83 2.33 51.15
CA GLU A 466 -18.26 2.15 52.50
C GLU A 466 -18.05 0.68 52.89
N THR A 467 -18.94 -0.20 52.39
CA THR A 467 -18.79 -1.64 52.62
C THR A 467 -17.57 -2.19 51.90
N TRP A 468 -17.35 -1.77 50.66
CA TRP A 468 -16.18 -2.17 49.90
C TRP A 468 -14.88 -1.65 50.50
N ARG A 469 -14.85 -0.41 51.03
CA ARG A 469 -13.66 0.11 51.69
C ARG A 469 -13.32 -0.67 52.97
N ARG A 470 -14.32 -1.08 53.74
CA ARG A 470 -14.10 -1.94 54.90
C ARG A 470 -13.65 -3.36 54.53
N GLU A 471 -14.21 -3.94 53.46
CA GLU A 471 -13.85 -5.28 52.98
C GLU A 471 -12.42 -5.33 52.43
N LEU A 472 -11.97 -4.29 51.76
CA LEU A 472 -10.61 -4.17 51.21
C LEU A 472 -9.57 -3.77 52.26
N GLY A 473 -10.00 -3.19 53.36
CA GLY A 473 -9.10 -2.82 54.49
C GLY A 473 -8.44 -1.44 54.32
N PRO A 474 -7.40 -1.14 55.10
CA PRO A 474 -6.76 0.17 55.15
C PRO A 474 -6.15 0.59 53.79
N ASP A 475 -5.68 -0.38 53.02
CA ASP A 475 -5.00 -0.15 51.70
C ASP A 475 -5.99 -0.16 50.55
N HIS A 476 -7.28 0.08 50.82
CA HIS A 476 -8.36 -0.02 49.81
C HIS A 476 -8.15 0.90 48.57
N GLU A 477 -7.53 2.06 48.71
CA GLU A 477 -7.26 2.95 47.57
C GLU A 477 -6.19 2.38 46.65
N ASP A 478 -5.10 1.84 47.20
CA ASP A 478 -4.02 1.23 46.43
C ASP A 478 -4.48 -0.08 45.77
N VAL A 479 -5.24 -0.91 46.49
CA VAL A 479 -5.86 -2.13 45.94
C VAL A 479 -6.81 -1.76 44.76
N HIS A 480 -7.65 -0.76 44.97
CA HIS A 480 -8.59 -0.31 43.93
C HIS A 480 -7.86 0.22 42.70
N ALA A 481 -6.92 1.14 42.89
CA ALA A 481 -6.14 1.70 41.79
C ALA A 481 -5.37 0.63 40.99
N THR A 482 -4.83 -0.37 41.71
CA THR A 482 -4.07 -1.46 41.08
C THR A 482 -4.95 -2.41 40.28
N TRP A 483 -6.09 -2.82 40.84
CA TRP A 483 -6.84 -3.96 40.32
C TRP A 483 -8.07 -3.60 39.50
N ILE A 484 -8.58 -2.39 39.58
CA ILE A 484 -9.87 -2.01 39.02
C ILE A 484 -10.05 -2.45 37.55
N ASN A 485 -9.05 -2.26 36.71
CA ASN A 485 -9.11 -2.53 35.27
C ASN A 485 -8.24 -3.71 34.83
N ARG A 486 -7.62 -4.45 35.77
CA ARG A 486 -6.88 -5.67 35.45
C ARG A 486 -7.83 -6.83 35.25
N ILE A 487 -7.38 -7.81 34.47
CA ILE A 487 -8.22 -8.99 34.09
C ILE A 487 -8.76 -9.74 35.29
N GLY A 488 -8.02 -9.79 36.41
CA GLY A 488 -8.46 -10.46 37.65
C GLY A 488 -9.75 -9.90 38.23
N ASN A 489 -10.05 -8.63 38.01
CA ASN A 489 -11.27 -7.98 38.47
C ASN A 489 -12.39 -7.89 37.41
N LEU A 490 -12.10 -8.27 36.15
CA LEU A 490 -13.03 -8.14 35.03
C LEU A 490 -13.71 -9.46 34.71
N THR A 491 -14.99 -9.41 34.43
CA THR A 491 -15.77 -10.55 33.94
C THR A 491 -16.90 -10.10 33.04
N ILE A 492 -17.80 -11.02 32.65
CA ILE A 492 -18.94 -10.74 31.80
C ILE A 492 -20.24 -11.07 32.48
N THR A 493 -21.28 -10.27 32.25
CA THR A 493 -22.65 -10.48 32.76
C THR A 493 -23.67 -9.79 31.88
N GLY A 494 -24.90 -10.30 31.85
CA GLY A 494 -26.07 -9.61 31.31
C GLY A 494 -26.75 -8.69 32.33
N TYR A 495 -26.28 -8.62 33.58
CA TYR A 495 -26.96 -7.96 34.71
C TYR A 495 -26.13 -6.86 35.36
N ASN A 496 -25.23 -6.23 34.66
CA ASN A 496 -24.29 -5.22 35.13
C ASN A 496 -24.99 -4.06 35.88
N SER A 497 -26.09 -3.54 35.32
CA SER A 497 -26.87 -2.49 35.98
C SER A 497 -27.44 -2.88 37.36
N THR A 498 -27.78 -4.16 37.53
CA THR A 498 -28.28 -4.72 38.78
C THR A 498 -27.16 -4.90 39.83
N TYR A 499 -25.95 -5.25 39.35
CA TYR A 499 -24.80 -5.43 40.22
C TYR A 499 -24.30 -4.10 40.78
N SER A 500 -24.18 -3.07 39.95
CA SER A 500 -23.75 -1.72 40.34
C SER A 500 -22.57 -1.74 41.33
N ASN A 501 -22.60 -0.97 42.41
CA ASN A 501 -21.59 -0.97 43.51
C ASN A 501 -21.98 -1.80 44.71
N ALA A 502 -22.87 -2.79 44.53
CA ALA A 502 -23.29 -3.67 45.59
C ALA A 502 -22.10 -4.43 46.21
N PRO A 503 -22.15 -4.78 47.53
CA PRO A 503 -21.15 -5.63 48.19
C PRO A 503 -20.98 -6.96 47.46
N PHE A 504 -19.81 -7.57 47.56
CA PHE A 504 -19.52 -8.82 46.86
C PHE A 504 -20.50 -9.93 47.23
N SER A 505 -20.83 -10.12 48.51
CA SER A 505 -21.80 -11.10 49.00
C SER A 505 -23.16 -10.94 48.31
N ARG A 506 -23.63 -9.71 48.09
CA ARG A 506 -24.88 -9.44 47.38
C ARG A 506 -24.77 -9.76 45.89
N LYS A 507 -23.68 -9.32 45.17
CA LYS A 507 -23.42 -9.69 43.78
C LYS A 507 -23.35 -11.19 43.58
N LEU A 508 -22.87 -11.92 44.61
CA LEU A 508 -22.77 -13.37 44.59
C LEU A 508 -24.13 -14.05 44.67
N GLU A 509 -24.99 -13.65 45.66
CA GLU A 509 -26.17 -14.40 46.07
C GLU A 509 -27.50 -13.90 45.47
N MET A 510 -27.55 -12.73 44.86
CA MET A 510 -28.79 -12.23 44.25
C MET A 510 -29.29 -13.18 43.14
N ASP A 511 -30.56 -13.07 42.73
CA ASP A 511 -31.20 -14.01 41.82
C ASP A 511 -30.44 -14.24 40.49
N ASN A 512 -29.83 -13.23 39.95
CA ASN A 512 -28.98 -13.31 38.75
C ASN A 512 -27.52 -13.07 39.11
N GLY A 513 -27.12 -13.40 40.33
CA GLY A 513 -25.78 -13.23 40.87
C GLY A 513 -24.77 -14.24 40.32
N PHE A 514 -23.50 -14.01 40.71
CA PHE A 514 -22.39 -14.85 40.21
C PHE A 514 -22.58 -16.33 40.57
N ARG A 515 -23.23 -16.69 41.68
CA ARG A 515 -23.48 -18.07 42.09
C ARG A 515 -24.26 -18.85 41.01
N LYS A 516 -25.22 -18.18 40.36
CA LYS A 516 -26.09 -18.75 39.32
C LYS A 516 -25.62 -18.43 37.90
N SER A 517 -24.51 -17.75 37.75
CA SER A 517 -24.03 -17.36 36.45
C SER A 517 -23.65 -18.58 35.58
N PRO A 518 -24.09 -18.63 34.33
CA PRO A 518 -23.77 -19.71 33.42
C PRO A 518 -22.39 -19.56 32.78
N TYR A 519 -21.70 -18.43 32.95
CA TYR A 519 -20.40 -18.17 32.33
C TYR A 519 -19.26 -18.87 33.03
N ARG A 520 -18.36 -19.48 32.26
CA ARG A 520 -17.14 -20.13 32.75
C ARG A 520 -16.20 -19.13 33.43
N LEU A 521 -16.11 -17.91 32.86
CA LEU A 521 -15.34 -16.80 33.44
C LEU A 521 -15.73 -16.49 34.91
N ASN A 522 -16.93 -16.88 35.32
CA ASN A 522 -17.43 -16.68 36.69
C ASN A 522 -17.20 -17.89 37.60
N GLU A 523 -16.59 -18.97 37.13
CA GLU A 523 -16.37 -20.21 37.92
C GLU A 523 -15.56 -19.97 39.19
N TYR A 524 -14.44 -19.27 39.09
CA TYR A 524 -13.63 -18.90 40.25
C TYR A 524 -14.39 -17.94 41.17
N ILE A 525 -15.06 -16.93 40.63
CA ILE A 525 -15.80 -15.91 41.37
C ILE A 525 -16.88 -16.56 42.26
N ARG A 526 -17.64 -17.52 41.72
CA ARG A 526 -18.76 -18.15 42.41
C ARG A 526 -18.32 -19.00 43.63
N THR A 527 -17.05 -19.39 43.73
CA THR A 527 -16.50 -20.19 44.84
C THR A 527 -15.98 -19.31 45.98
N GLN A 528 -15.85 -17.99 45.75
CA GLN A 528 -15.27 -17.11 46.76
C GLN A 528 -16.31 -16.63 47.78
N GLN A 529 -15.89 -16.38 49.02
CA GLN A 529 -16.72 -15.78 50.07
C GLN A 529 -16.50 -14.26 50.22
N HIS A 530 -15.35 -13.78 49.81
CA HIS A 530 -14.95 -12.39 49.80
C HIS A 530 -14.16 -12.08 48.54
N TRP A 531 -13.97 -10.78 48.22
CA TRP A 531 -13.26 -10.35 47.02
C TRP A 531 -12.28 -9.22 47.35
N GLY A 532 -11.02 -9.52 47.35
CA GLY A 532 -9.92 -8.65 47.70
C GLY A 532 -8.73 -8.85 46.76
N ALA A 533 -7.59 -8.26 47.14
CA ALA A 533 -6.35 -8.34 46.38
C ALA A 533 -5.91 -9.78 46.10
N ASP A 534 -5.99 -10.66 47.12
CA ASP A 534 -5.56 -12.06 46.97
C ASP A 534 -6.42 -12.83 45.96
N GLN A 535 -7.76 -12.63 46.00
CA GLN A 535 -8.67 -13.31 45.07
C GLN A 535 -8.46 -12.80 43.62
N MET A 536 -8.25 -11.48 43.46
CA MET A 536 -7.94 -10.91 42.17
C MET A 536 -6.59 -11.37 41.64
N ALA A 537 -5.57 -11.49 42.52
CA ALA A 537 -4.26 -11.99 42.15
C ALA A 537 -4.31 -13.47 41.72
N GLU A 538 -4.98 -14.32 42.50
CA GLU A 538 -5.11 -15.74 42.20
C GLU A 538 -5.94 -15.97 40.91
N ARG A 539 -7.06 -15.24 40.74
CA ARG A 539 -7.82 -15.30 39.49
C ARG A 539 -6.98 -14.85 38.31
N THR A 540 -6.18 -13.78 38.45
CA THR A 540 -5.27 -13.33 37.40
C THR A 540 -4.28 -14.43 37.03
N ARG A 541 -3.72 -15.14 38.00
CA ARG A 541 -2.81 -16.27 37.77
C ARG A 541 -3.50 -17.39 36.99
N ILE A 542 -4.69 -17.80 37.39
CA ILE A 542 -5.49 -18.82 36.68
C ILE A 542 -5.78 -18.43 35.25
N LEU A 543 -6.25 -17.21 35.06
CA LEU A 543 -6.56 -16.69 33.68
C LEU A 543 -5.30 -16.54 32.83
N SER A 544 -4.14 -16.20 33.44
CA SER A 544 -2.86 -16.12 32.73
C SER A 544 -2.38 -17.49 32.28
N ASP A 545 -2.54 -18.51 33.08
CA ASP A 545 -2.18 -19.89 32.73
C ASP A 545 -3.08 -20.38 31.58
N THR A 546 -4.38 -20.13 31.65
CA THR A 546 -5.32 -20.38 30.53
C THR A 546 -4.93 -19.61 29.27
N ALA A 547 -4.52 -18.34 29.42
CA ALA A 547 -4.12 -17.50 28.32
C ALA A 547 -2.85 -18.01 27.62
N LEU A 548 -1.87 -18.50 28.36
CA LEU A 548 -0.65 -19.09 27.79
C LEU A 548 -0.93 -20.40 27.05
N ASP A 549 -1.87 -21.21 27.51
CA ASP A 549 -2.30 -22.42 26.80
C ASP A 549 -3.07 -22.09 25.51
N TYR A 550 -3.85 -21.03 25.55
CA TYR A 550 -4.67 -20.62 24.39
C TYR A 550 -3.83 -19.90 23.34
N TRP A 551 -3.12 -18.86 23.72
CA TRP A 551 -2.19 -18.12 22.87
C TRP A 551 -0.75 -18.58 23.14
N TRP A 552 -0.46 -19.83 22.78
CA TRP A 552 0.84 -20.45 23.06
C TRP A 552 1.98 -19.79 22.29
N PHE A 553 3.20 -19.89 22.84
CA PHE A 553 4.41 -19.50 22.11
C PHE A 553 4.81 -20.65 21.16
N PRO A 554 4.85 -20.43 19.83
CA PRO A 554 5.13 -21.50 18.90
C PRO A 554 6.60 -21.92 18.94
N THR A 555 6.84 -23.19 18.62
CA THR A 555 8.16 -23.75 18.38
C THR A 555 8.19 -24.41 17.01
N THR A 556 9.35 -24.45 16.38
CA THR A 556 9.55 -25.13 15.10
C THR A 556 10.89 -25.83 15.08
N SER A 557 10.95 -26.95 14.43
CA SER A 557 12.18 -27.67 14.10
C SER A 557 12.66 -27.33 12.67
N PHE A 558 12.01 -26.41 11.99
CA PHE A 558 12.41 -25.98 10.65
C PHE A 558 13.76 -25.32 10.70
N GLU A 559 14.72 -25.88 9.99
CA GLU A 559 16.04 -25.31 9.74
C GLU A 559 16.07 -24.75 8.31
N PRO A 560 16.33 -23.44 8.15
CA PRO A 560 16.45 -22.90 6.81
C PRO A 560 17.61 -23.57 6.09
N PRO A 561 17.52 -23.73 4.77
CA PRO A 561 18.60 -24.29 3.99
C PRO A 561 19.90 -23.54 4.27
N ALA A 562 20.97 -24.27 4.49
CA ALA A 562 22.28 -23.66 4.65
C ALA A 562 22.59 -22.83 3.41
N VAL A 563 22.73 -21.54 3.58
CA VAL A 563 23.17 -20.64 2.52
C VAL A 563 24.65 -20.95 2.34
N VAL A 564 24.99 -21.71 1.30
CA VAL A 564 26.38 -21.85 0.88
C VAL A 564 26.76 -20.51 0.30
N LEU A 565 27.43 -19.70 1.10
CA LEU A 565 27.93 -18.41 0.64
C LEU A 565 29.07 -18.65 -0.36
N PRO A 566 29.13 -17.91 -1.46
CA PRO A 566 30.23 -18.03 -2.40
C PRO A 566 31.54 -17.66 -1.72
N THR A 567 32.56 -18.46 -2.00
CA THR A 567 33.93 -18.23 -1.55
C THR A 567 34.80 -17.88 -2.73
N GLU A 568 35.68 -16.90 -2.58
CA GLU A 568 36.63 -16.42 -3.60
C GLU A 568 37.98 -16.27 -2.98
N PRO A 569 39.06 -16.85 -3.59
CA PRO A 569 40.43 -16.61 -3.11
C PRO A 569 40.86 -15.17 -3.39
N LEU A 570 41.89 -14.72 -2.70
CA LEU A 570 42.55 -13.47 -3.01
C LEU A 570 43.05 -13.52 -4.48
N SER A 571 42.73 -12.48 -5.25
CA SER A 571 43.14 -12.44 -6.68
C SER A 571 43.22 -10.99 -7.16
N ARG A 572 44.18 -10.73 -8.07
CA ARG A 572 44.32 -9.43 -8.76
C ARG A 572 43.21 -9.21 -9.80
N ASP A 573 42.70 -10.32 -10.35
CA ASP A 573 41.72 -10.29 -11.46
C ASP A 573 40.26 -10.27 -11.00
N THR A 574 39.99 -10.59 -9.73
CA THR A 574 38.65 -10.65 -9.21
C THR A 574 38.18 -9.30 -8.74
N VAL A 575 37.01 -8.86 -9.24
CA VAL A 575 36.37 -7.61 -8.82
C VAL A 575 35.54 -7.83 -7.55
N PHE A 576 36.03 -7.33 -6.42
CA PHE A 576 35.34 -7.39 -5.11
C PHE A 576 34.51 -6.15 -4.80
N ARG A 577 34.57 -5.12 -5.65
CA ARG A 577 33.80 -3.88 -5.46
C ARG A 577 32.30 -4.16 -5.38
N GLY A 578 31.65 -3.61 -4.36
CA GLY A 578 30.20 -3.79 -4.12
C GLY A 578 29.80 -5.14 -3.52
N ARG A 579 30.75 -6.08 -3.32
CA ARG A 579 30.49 -7.36 -2.66
C ARG A 579 30.72 -7.24 -1.15
N ALA A 580 29.70 -7.60 -0.36
CA ALA A 580 29.79 -7.59 1.10
C ALA A 580 30.48 -8.87 1.59
N ILE A 581 31.55 -8.70 2.38
CA ILE A 581 32.27 -9.81 3.04
C ILE A 581 31.51 -10.23 4.31
N VAL A 582 31.57 -11.53 4.62
CA VAL A 582 30.95 -12.16 5.81
C VAL A 582 32.00 -12.86 6.67
N ALA A 583 32.96 -13.45 6.04
CA ALA A 583 34.06 -14.14 6.72
C ALA A 583 35.27 -14.18 5.79
N PHE A 584 36.43 -14.44 6.39
CA PHE A 584 37.63 -14.84 5.65
C PHE A 584 38.29 -16.03 6.34
N GLU A 585 39.07 -16.79 5.56
CA GLU A 585 39.90 -17.89 6.00
C GLU A 585 41.31 -17.63 5.51
N PHE A 586 42.24 -17.57 6.45
CA PHE A 586 43.65 -17.41 6.16
C PHE A 586 44.43 -18.55 6.79
N LEU A 587 45.06 -19.35 5.98
CA LEU A 587 45.65 -20.63 6.36
C LEU A 587 44.55 -21.50 7.03
N ASP A 588 44.74 -21.90 8.29
CA ASP A 588 43.76 -22.69 9.05
C ASP A 588 42.82 -21.86 9.95
N ALA A 589 42.95 -20.53 9.92
CA ALA A 589 42.15 -19.62 10.77
C ALA A 589 40.96 -19.03 9.98
N LYS A 590 39.73 -19.30 10.45
CA LYS A 590 38.51 -18.74 9.88
C LYS A 590 37.84 -17.75 10.84
N GLU A 591 37.62 -16.54 10.37
CA GLU A 591 36.99 -15.47 11.14
C GLU A 591 35.78 -14.85 10.43
N THR A 592 34.72 -14.56 11.22
CA THR A 592 33.58 -13.81 10.73
C THR A 592 33.78 -12.32 10.90
N VAL A 593 33.41 -11.53 9.89
CA VAL A 593 33.58 -10.07 9.88
C VAL A 593 32.37 -9.38 9.30
N ALA A 594 32.15 -8.13 9.74
CA ALA A 594 31.01 -7.33 9.27
C ALA A 594 31.40 -6.41 8.08
N SER A 595 32.69 -6.20 7.82
CA SER A 595 33.17 -5.28 6.78
C SER A 595 34.59 -5.62 6.28
N TRP A 596 34.92 -5.10 5.10
CA TRP A 596 36.28 -5.18 4.55
C TRP A 596 37.33 -4.47 5.42
N VAL A 597 36.95 -3.43 6.14
CA VAL A 597 37.84 -2.73 7.09
C VAL A 597 38.14 -3.64 8.28
N GLU A 598 37.15 -4.29 8.83
CA GLU A 598 37.35 -5.25 9.93
C GLU A 598 38.19 -6.44 9.48
N MET A 599 37.88 -6.97 8.29
CA MET A 599 38.62 -8.08 7.70
C MET A 599 40.14 -7.75 7.61
N ILE A 600 40.51 -6.65 6.94
CA ILE A 600 41.89 -6.30 6.76
C ILE A 600 42.59 -6.01 8.10
N THR A 601 41.88 -5.37 9.05
CA THR A 601 42.44 -5.08 10.37
C THR A 601 42.77 -6.37 11.15
N ARG A 602 41.86 -7.36 11.13
CA ARG A 602 42.03 -8.63 11.82
C ARG A 602 43.13 -9.48 11.16
N LEU A 603 43.12 -9.57 9.83
CA LEU A 603 44.13 -10.27 9.07
C LEU A 603 45.53 -9.69 9.32
N MET A 604 45.66 -8.36 9.27
CA MET A 604 46.94 -7.71 9.53
C MET A 604 47.44 -7.91 10.96
N ARG A 605 46.53 -7.94 11.96
CA ARG A 605 46.88 -8.29 13.33
C ARG A 605 47.39 -9.72 13.44
N PHE A 606 46.75 -10.65 12.78
CA PHE A 606 47.21 -12.04 12.74
C PHE A 606 48.60 -12.14 12.10
N ILE A 607 48.84 -11.48 10.94
CA ILE A 607 50.15 -11.45 10.27
C ILE A 607 51.20 -10.80 11.16
N ALA A 608 50.86 -9.69 11.83
CA ALA A 608 51.78 -9.01 12.73
C ALA A 608 52.09 -9.81 14.02
N GLU A 609 51.24 -10.71 14.42
CA GLU A 609 51.47 -11.61 15.58
C GLU A 609 52.40 -12.79 15.18
N GLN A 610 52.18 -13.40 14.04
CA GLN A 610 52.88 -14.61 13.61
C GLN A 610 54.15 -14.32 12.79
N TYR A 611 54.17 -13.24 11.99
CA TYR A 611 55.20 -12.90 11.01
C TYR A 611 55.75 -11.48 11.22
N ARG A 612 55.95 -11.13 12.52
CA ARG A 612 56.32 -9.77 12.90
C ARG A 612 57.61 -9.27 12.30
N SER A 613 58.62 -10.12 12.30
CA SER A 613 59.95 -9.77 11.81
C SER A 613 59.98 -9.49 10.31
N GLU A 614 59.29 -10.32 9.56
CA GLU A 614 59.11 -10.22 8.12
C GLU A 614 58.29 -8.98 7.76
N LEU A 615 57.20 -8.71 8.51
CA LEU A 615 56.38 -7.54 8.30
C LEU A 615 57.13 -6.23 8.55
N ILE A 616 57.97 -6.16 9.64
CA ILE A 616 58.76 -4.96 9.92
C ILE A 616 59.81 -4.74 8.82
N ALA A 617 60.38 -5.78 8.23
CA ALA A 617 61.36 -5.65 7.17
C ALA A 617 60.85 -5.01 5.88
N ILE A 618 59.53 -5.05 5.66
CA ILE A 618 58.88 -4.54 4.43
C ILE A 618 57.99 -3.32 4.68
N VAL A 619 57.82 -2.85 5.91
CA VAL A 619 56.89 -1.74 6.23
C VAL A 619 57.16 -0.49 5.38
N ASP A 620 58.42 -0.15 5.16
CA ASP A 620 58.81 1.06 4.41
C ASP A 620 58.48 0.97 2.90
N ASP A 621 58.19 -0.22 2.39
CA ASP A 621 57.79 -0.44 0.99
C ASP A 621 56.30 -0.24 0.77
N PHE A 622 55.51 -0.09 1.86
CA PHE A 622 54.08 0.01 1.81
C PHE A 622 53.54 1.32 2.40
N THR A 623 52.91 2.15 1.58
CA THR A 623 52.40 3.48 1.98
C THR A 623 51.25 3.42 3.00
N ASN A 624 50.60 2.27 3.12
CA ASN A 624 49.49 2.05 4.07
C ASN A 624 49.98 1.51 5.42
N LEU A 625 51.26 1.21 5.59
CA LEU A 625 51.84 0.73 6.83
C LEU A 625 52.88 1.73 7.36
N GLU A 626 52.84 1.99 8.66
CA GLU A 626 53.79 2.85 9.34
C GLU A 626 54.31 2.23 10.65
N LEU A 627 55.60 2.40 10.93
CA LEU A 627 56.22 2.18 12.25
C LEU A 627 56.10 3.46 13.08
N PHE A 628 55.72 3.33 14.33
CA PHE A 628 55.66 4.45 15.28
C PHE A 628 56.35 4.09 16.62
N GLU A 629 57.02 5.05 17.26
CA GLU A 629 57.76 4.82 18.49
C GLU A 629 56.98 5.14 19.76
N SER A 630 55.78 5.75 19.68
CA SER A 630 54.99 6.18 20.82
C SER A 630 54.45 5.01 21.61
N LYS A 631 54.50 5.15 22.96
CA LYS A 631 53.82 4.24 23.89
C LYS A 631 52.34 4.52 24.02
N GLU A 632 51.87 5.68 23.55
CA GLU A 632 50.43 6.02 23.51
C GLU A 632 49.88 5.56 22.17
N GLU A 633 48.74 4.85 22.23
CA GLU A 633 48.03 4.46 21.02
C GLU A 633 47.61 5.72 20.27
N PRO A 634 47.96 5.86 18.97
CA PRO A 634 47.45 6.98 18.18
C PRO A 634 45.94 6.90 18.04
N PRO A 635 45.21 8.03 17.84
CA PRO A 635 43.76 8.00 17.67
C PRO A 635 43.38 7.04 16.55
N GLU A 636 42.35 6.22 16.79
CA GLU A 636 41.86 5.14 15.89
C GLU A 636 41.49 5.61 14.46
N ARG A 637 41.46 6.90 14.23
CA ARG A 637 41.08 7.49 12.92
C ARG A 637 42.13 8.51 12.47
N PRO A 638 42.59 8.41 11.24
CA PRO A 638 42.29 7.41 10.18
C PRO A 638 43.10 6.10 10.24
N TRP A 639 44.04 5.92 11.22
CA TRP A 639 44.94 4.81 11.35
C TRP A 639 44.46 3.79 12.38
N ALA A 640 44.51 2.49 12.01
CA ALA A 640 44.22 1.40 12.93
C ALA A 640 45.54 0.88 13.51
N VAL A 641 45.58 0.61 14.81
CA VAL A 641 46.73 -0.06 15.45
C VAL A 641 46.65 -1.56 15.15
N ILE A 642 47.68 -2.06 14.47
CA ILE A 642 47.77 -3.47 14.08
C ILE A 642 48.53 -4.25 15.17
N ALA A 643 49.66 -3.74 15.61
CA ALA A 643 50.50 -4.28 16.70
C ALA A 643 51.22 -3.14 17.41
N PRO A 644 51.84 -3.38 18.61
CA PRO A 644 52.71 -2.39 19.23
C PRO A 644 53.78 -1.87 18.25
N GLY A 645 53.75 -0.55 17.97
CA GLY A 645 54.66 0.08 17.03
C GLY A 645 54.30 -0.03 15.55
N ILE A 646 53.20 -0.70 15.18
CA ILE A 646 52.75 -0.82 13.78
C ILE A 646 51.32 -0.33 13.66
N ARG A 647 51.09 0.61 12.75
CA ARG A 647 49.73 1.07 12.39
C ARG A 647 49.49 0.96 10.89
N MET A 648 48.24 0.88 10.51
CA MET A 648 47.82 0.76 9.13
C MET A 648 46.73 1.77 8.79
N PHE A 649 46.82 2.40 7.63
CA PHE A 649 45.74 3.22 7.07
C PHE A 649 44.66 2.32 6.45
N VAL A 650 43.49 2.26 7.08
CA VAL A 650 42.43 1.31 6.70
C VAL A 650 41.28 1.97 5.93
N ASN A 651 41.25 3.30 5.81
CA ASN A 651 40.21 4.03 5.12
C ASN A 651 40.46 4.15 3.61
N THR A 652 40.50 3.00 2.94
CA THR A 652 40.73 2.87 1.49
C THR A 652 39.58 2.12 0.86
N SER A 653 39.47 2.12 -0.48
CA SER A 653 38.47 1.33 -1.20
C SER A 653 38.70 -0.18 -1.02
N THR A 654 37.65 -1.00 -1.31
CA THR A 654 37.79 -2.47 -1.32
C THR A 654 38.86 -2.92 -2.32
N SER A 655 38.88 -2.30 -3.51
CA SER A 655 39.88 -2.61 -4.53
C SER A 655 41.32 -2.29 -4.10
N ASP A 656 41.53 -1.18 -3.38
CA ASP A 656 42.84 -0.82 -2.84
C ASP A 656 43.27 -1.77 -1.72
N LYS A 657 42.33 -2.21 -0.88
CA LYS A 657 42.62 -3.23 0.14
C LYS A 657 43.06 -4.55 -0.49
N VAL A 658 42.35 -5.01 -1.52
CA VAL A 658 42.71 -6.25 -2.24
C VAL A 658 44.06 -6.11 -2.93
N ARG A 659 44.31 -4.99 -3.61
CA ARG A 659 45.63 -4.74 -4.24
C ARG A 659 46.74 -4.73 -3.20
N PHE A 660 46.58 -4.01 -2.11
CA PHE A 660 47.52 -4.00 -0.99
C PHE A 660 47.78 -5.41 -0.46
N LEU A 661 46.75 -6.25 -0.29
CA LEU A 661 46.92 -7.64 0.17
C LEU A 661 47.68 -8.49 -0.84
N CYS A 662 47.40 -8.35 -2.13
CA CYS A 662 48.17 -9.06 -3.17
C CYS A 662 49.66 -8.67 -3.14
N ASP A 663 49.96 -7.37 -3.04
CA ASP A 663 51.34 -6.89 -2.99
C ASP A 663 52.05 -7.34 -1.69
N LEU A 664 51.34 -7.33 -0.56
CA LEU A 664 51.83 -7.81 0.73
C LEU A 664 52.12 -9.33 0.71
N PHE A 665 51.24 -10.12 0.10
CA PHE A 665 51.38 -11.58 0.00
C PHE A 665 52.59 -11.94 -0.87
N ASP A 666 52.74 -11.25 -2.00
CA ASP A 666 53.97 -11.40 -2.83
C ASP A 666 55.24 -11.09 -2.03
N ALA A 667 55.23 -10.00 -1.25
CA ALA A 667 56.39 -9.58 -0.46
C ALA A 667 56.71 -10.54 0.71
N LEU A 668 55.67 -11.14 1.32
CA LEU A 668 55.80 -12.11 2.42
C LEU A 668 55.95 -13.55 1.93
N GLY A 669 55.73 -13.82 0.63
CA GLY A 669 55.87 -15.15 0.03
C GLY A 669 54.67 -16.08 0.33
N PHE A 670 53.47 -15.53 0.59
CA PHE A 670 52.22 -16.31 0.74
C PHE A 670 51.62 -16.63 -0.61
N ASP A 671 50.91 -17.75 -0.69
CA ASP A 671 50.06 -18.05 -1.83
C ASP A 671 48.72 -17.27 -1.72
N PHE A 672 48.17 -16.79 -2.85
CA PHE A 672 46.88 -16.11 -2.85
C PHE A 672 45.74 -17.06 -2.44
N ASP A 673 45.87 -18.35 -2.69
CA ASP A 673 44.92 -19.37 -2.28
C ASP A 673 44.87 -19.57 -0.75
N ASP A 674 45.90 -19.10 -0.02
CA ASP A 674 45.90 -19.13 1.45
C ASP A 674 44.89 -18.17 2.09
N LEU A 675 44.36 -17.19 1.33
CA LEU A 675 43.35 -16.23 1.79
C LEU A 675 42.10 -16.34 0.96
N VAL A 676 41.03 -16.86 1.59
CA VAL A 676 39.74 -17.07 0.94
C VAL A 676 38.68 -16.20 1.62
N PHE A 677 37.95 -15.44 0.83
CA PHE A 677 36.86 -14.59 1.30
C PHE A 677 35.51 -15.30 1.15
N THR A 678 34.67 -15.30 2.19
CA THR A 678 33.29 -15.69 2.12
C THR A 678 32.44 -14.42 1.92
N LEU A 679 31.68 -14.37 0.83
CA LEU A 679 30.99 -13.19 0.37
C LEU A 679 29.46 -13.39 0.42
N ARG A 680 28.68 -12.32 0.62
CA ARG A 680 27.25 -12.41 0.36
C ARG A 680 27.02 -12.59 -1.13
N PRO A 681 26.01 -13.43 -1.52
CA PRO A 681 25.61 -13.48 -2.91
C PRO A 681 25.28 -12.07 -3.40
N VAL A 682 25.70 -11.75 -4.60
CA VAL A 682 25.19 -10.56 -5.29
C VAL A 682 23.68 -10.76 -5.36
N LYS A 683 22.86 -9.78 -4.97
CA LYS A 683 21.43 -9.83 -5.21
C LYS A 683 21.24 -9.98 -6.71
N SER A 684 20.97 -11.19 -7.16
CA SER A 684 20.48 -11.40 -8.51
C SER A 684 19.08 -10.82 -8.53
N ASP A 685 18.87 -9.73 -9.23
CA ASP A 685 17.56 -9.44 -9.79
C ASP A 685 17.22 -10.63 -10.68
N SER A 686 16.19 -11.37 -10.25
CA SER A 686 15.69 -12.51 -10.99
C SER A 686 14.94 -12.00 -12.21
N SER A 687 15.63 -11.80 -13.29
CA SER A 687 15.19 -11.87 -14.68
C SER A 687 16.43 -11.68 -15.56
N GLU A 688 17.10 -12.77 -15.90
CA GLU A 688 18.05 -12.81 -17.02
C GLU A 688 17.24 -12.83 -18.31
N GLU A 689 16.92 -11.67 -18.84
CA GLU A 689 16.92 -11.43 -20.27
C GLU A 689 18.20 -10.67 -20.57
N GLU A 690 18.90 -11.08 -21.64
CA GLU A 690 20.05 -10.40 -22.21
C GLU A 690 19.75 -8.91 -22.43
N LYS A 691 19.97 -8.08 -21.39
CA LYS A 691 20.12 -6.64 -21.53
C LYS A 691 21.62 -6.36 -21.64
N THR A 692 22.01 -5.70 -22.71
CA THR A 692 23.24 -4.92 -22.77
C THR A 692 23.52 -4.28 -21.42
N PRO A 693 24.77 -4.28 -20.90
CA PRO A 693 25.05 -3.78 -19.57
C PRO A 693 24.57 -2.33 -19.45
N ASP A 694 23.52 -2.14 -18.66
CA ASP A 694 23.11 -0.80 -18.25
C ASP A 694 24.29 -0.15 -17.54
N SER A 695 24.68 1.03 -17.97
CA SER A 695 25.77 1.78 -17.42
C SER A 695 25.59 2.01 -15.91
N VAL A 696 26.68 2.02 -15.16
CA VAL A 696 26.67 2.23 -13.70
C VAL A 696 25.93 3.52 -13.32
N HIS A 697 25.97 4.54 -14.20
CA HIS A 697 25.35 5.85 -13.99
C HIS A 697 24.00 6.02 -14.71
N SER A 698 23.42 4.94 -15.25
CA SER A 698 22.08 4.95 -15.89
C SER A 698 20.99 5.69 -15.08
N PRO A 699 20.96 5.59 -13.71
CA PRO A 699 19.98 6.34 -12.93
C PRO A 699 20.06 7.86 -13.04
N ILE A 700 21.23 8.41 -13.36
CA ILE A 700 21.45 9.85 -13.57
C ILE A 700 21.52 10.22 -15.04
N LEU A 701 22.01 9.35 -15.91
CA LEU A 701 22.06 9.58 -17.35
C LEU A 701 20.67 9.66 -17.98
N LYS A 702 19.67 9.02 -17.42
CA LYS A 702 18.26 9.14 -17.84
C LYS A 702 17.71 10.57 -17.84
N PHE A 703 18.35 11.49 -17.11
CA PHE A 703 17.95 12.91 -17.08
C PHE A 703 18.53 13.72 -18.24
N LEU A 704 19.51 13.17 -18.97
CA LEU A 704 20.17 13.90 -20.07
C LEU A 704 19.18 14.43 -21.12
N PRO A 705 18.23 13.65 -21.68
CA PRO A 705 17.26 14.15 -22.65
C PRO A 705 16.37 15.28 -22.11
N LEU A 706 15.98 15.17 -20.82
CA LEU A 706 15.14 16.19 -20.17
C LEU A 706 15.89 17.50 -19.93
N ILE A 707 17.18 17.41 -19.59
CA ILE A 707 18.05 18.57 -19.36
C ILE A 707 18.35 19.26 -20.69
N GLU A 708 18.56 18.52 -21.78
CA GLU A 708 18.74 19.03 -23.13
C GLU A 708 17.49 19.76 -23.66
N GLU A 709 16.31 19.28 -23.30
CA GLU A 709 15.05 19.95 -23.63
C GLU A 709 14.94 21.29 -22.88
N ILE A 710 15.35 21.38 -21.64
CA ILE A 710 15.39 22.60 -20.83
C ILE A 710 16.39 23.60 -21.38
N GLU A 711 17.57 23.16 -21.80
CA GLU A 711 18.61 24.00 -22.40
C GLU A 711 18.09 24.72 -23.66
N ALA A 712 17.23 24.07 -24.43
CA ALA A 712 16.65 24.63 -25.65
C ALA A 712 15.48 25.60 -25.39
N GLN A 713 15.00 25.74 -24.16
CA GLN A 713 13.82 26.51 -23.78
C GLN A 713 14.15 27.63 -22.78
N ASN A 714 13.40 28.69 -22.77
CA ASN A 714 13.53 29.77 -21.80
C ASN A 714 12.67 29.47 -20.55
N VAL A 715 13.17 28.57 -19.68
CA VAL A 715 12.47 28.08 -18.50
C VAL A 715 12.84 28.85 -17.23
N THR A 716 11.87 28.99 -16.33
CA THR A 716 12.08 29.63 -15.02
C THR A 716 12.56 28.64 -13.96
N PRO A 717 13.13 29.13 -12.82
CA PRO A 717 13.50 28.25 -11.71
C PRO A 717 12.35 27.42 -11.13
N GLU A 718 11.12 27.90 -11.23
CA GLU A 718 9.95 27.15 -10.74
C GLU A 718 9.62 25.99 -11.67
N ASP A 719 9.77 26.18 -12.99
CA ASP A 719 9.51 25.12 -13.98
C ASP A 719 10.48 23.93 -13.84
N THR A 720 11.69 24.13 -13.31
CA THR A 720 12.69 23.09 -13.10
C THR A 720 12.72 22.51 -11.68
N LYS A 721 11.84 22.94 -10.80
CA LYS A 721 11.88 22.59 -9.37
C LYS A 721 11.81 21.09 -9.14
N ASP A 722 10.80 20.44 -9.68
CA ASP A 722 10.58 19.01 -9.51
C ASP A 722 11.71 18.19 -10.13
N LEU A 723 12.15 18.55 -11.33
CA LEU A 723 13.27 17.90 -12.01
C LEU A 723 14.58 18.02 -11.21
N ARG A 724 14.84 19.17 -10.58
CA ARG A 724 16.02 19.38 -9.73
C ARG A 724 15.97 18.51 -8.47
N GLU A 725 14.79 18.31 -7.88
CA GLU A 725 14.60 17.47 -6.72
C GLU A 725 14.77 16.00 -7.09
N GLU A 726 14.20 15.54 -8.20
CA GLU A 726 14.37 14.18 -8.71
C GLU A 726 15.81 13.89 -9.10
N PHE A 727 16.48 14.79 -9.82
CA PHE A 727 17.89 14.65 -10.17
C PHE A 727 18.78 14.56 -8.93
N ARG A 728 18.59 15.43 -7.94
CA ARG A 728 19.32 15.42 -6.67
C ARG A 728 19.12 14.11 -5.91
N SER A 729 17.90 13.61 -5.87
CA SER A 729 17.58 12.33 -5.23
C SER A 729 18.28 11.16 -5.93
N ALA A 730 18.22 11.09 -7.26
CA ALA A 730 18.91 10.07 -8.04
C ALA A 730 20.44 10.15 -7.93
N PHE A 731 20.98 11.36 -7.88
CA PHE A 731 22.41 11.60 -7.77
C PHE A 731 22.99 11.30 -6.38
N SER A 732 22.19 11.26 -5.32
CA SER A 732 22.66 11.08 -3.93
C SER A 732 23.51 9.81 -3.72
N ALA A 733 23.28 8.76 -4.52
CA ALA A 733 24.03 7.51 -4.47
C ALA A 733 25.42 7.60 -5.15
N PHE A 734 25.68 8.67 -5.91
CA PHE A 734 26.88 8.87 -6.72
C PHE A 734 27.72 10.08 -6.25
N ALA A 735 27.24 10.79 -5.21
CA ALA A 735 27.94 11.95 -4.70
C ALA A 735 29.37 11.58 -4.26
N SER A 736 30.34 12.39 -4.65
CA SER A 736 31.74 12.22 -4.28
C SER A 736 31.95 12.53 -2.80
N ASP A 737 32.65 11.65 -2.07
CA ASP A 737 32.95 11.84 -0.64
C ASP A 737 34.00 12.95 -0.41
N ASP A 738 34.88 13.17 -1.38
CA ASP A 738 35.88 14.28 -1.38
C ASP A 738 35.89 15.01 -2.74
N ALA A 739 34.79 15.71 -3.01
CA ALA A 739 34.61 16.41 -4.28
C ALA A 739 35.72 17.44 -4.62
N MET A 740 36.38 18.01 -3.62
CA MET A 740 37.48 18.97 -3.85
C MET A 740 38.78 18.26 -4.31
N ALA A 741 39.09 17.11 -3.75
CA ALA A 741 40.21 16.29 -4.20
C ALA A 741 39.96 15.66 -5.56
N ASP A 742 38.78 15.08 -5.76
CA ASP A 742 38.36 14.46 -7.02
C ASP A 742 38.29 15.47 -8.19
N ALA A 743 37.98 16.74 -7.92
CA ALA A 743 38.07 17.82 -8.89
C ALA A 743 39.53 18.22 -9.22
N LYS A 744 40.55 17.54 -8.64
CA LYS A 744 41.96 17.83 -8.83
C LYS A 744 42.32 19.29 -8.57
N GLY A 745 41.64 19.94 -7.64
CA GLY A 745 41.86 21.36 -7.27
C GLY A 745 41.42 22.37 -8.30
N LEU A 746 40.72 21.97 -9.36
CA LEU A 746 40.14 22.90 -10.34
C LEU A 746 38.87 23.57 -9.74
N PRO A 747 38.68 24.86 -9.94
CA PRO A 747 37.45 25.52 -9.50
C PRO A 747 36.26 25.06 -10.34
N LEU A 748 35.09 25.02 -9.76
CA LEU A 748 33.83 24.59 -10.45
C LEU A 748 33.57 25.34 -11.79
N THR A 749 34.05 26.57 -11.89
CA THR A 749 33.97 27.38 -13.11
C THR A 749 34.79 26.81 -14.27
N ALA A 750 35.87 26.08 -14.01
CA ALA A 750 36.65 25.45 -15.06
C ALA A 750 35.87 24.34 -15.80
N TYR A 751 34.90 23.70 -15.12
CA TYR A 751 34.03 22.69 -15.73
C TYR A 751 32.90 23.25 -16.61
N SER A 752 32.87 24.57 -16.82
CA SER A 752 32.06 25.22 -17.89
C SER A 752 32.84 25.32 -19.22
N GLU A 753 34.15 25.09 -19.22
CA GLU A 753 35.00 25.10 -20.40
C GLU A 753 35.00 23.72 -21.10
N GLU A 754 34.77 23.74 -22.43
CA GLU A 754 34.58 22.54 -23.25
C GLU A 754 35.81 21.62 -23.22
N ASP A 755 37.03 22.18 -23.30
CA ASP A 755 38.27 21.43 -23.24
C ASP A 755 38.49 20.73 -21.90
N THR A 756 38.06 21.38 -20.79
CA THR A 756 38.16 20.79 -19.43
C THR A 756 37.23 19.61 -19.29
N VAL A 757 36.00 19.75 -19.76
CA VAL A 757 34.98 18.66 -19.72
C VAL A 757 35.41 17.50 -20.62
N ALA A 758 35.94 17.76 -21.82
CA ALA A 758 36.39 16.74 -22.77
C ALA A 758 37.55 15.91 -22.21
N SER A 759 38.37 16.48 -21.34
CA SER A 759 39.52 15.80 -20.71
C SER A 759 39.21 15.19 -19.34
N ALA A 760 38.00 15.48 -18.76
CA ALA A 760 37.65 15.02 -17.44
C ALA A 760 37.32 13.51 -17.40
N ASP A 761 37.70 12.85 -16.31
CA ASP A 761 37.27 11.48 -15.96
C ASP A 761 35.94 11.47 -15.18
N THR A 762 35.38 10.28 -14.98
CA THR A 762 34.09 10.11 -14.29
C THR A 762 34.09 10.70 -12.90
N SER A 763 35.19 10.52 -12.12
CA SER A 763 35.28 11.05 -10.76
C SER A 763 35.27 12.58 -10.74
N GLN A 764 35.92 13.23 -11.70
CA GLN A 764 35.91 14.68 -11.85
C GLN A 764 34.52 15.22 -12.23
N ILE A 765 33.78 14.54 -13.10
CA ILE A 765 32.41 14.90 -13.45
C ILE A 765 31.48 14.76 -12.24
N LEU A 766 31.56 13.64 -11.52
CA LEU A 766 30.79 13.42 -10.29
C LEU A 766 31.12 14.48 -9.22
N ALA A 767 32.40 14.86 -9.10
CA ALA A 767 32.85 15.92 -8.20
C ALA A 767 32.22 17.29 -8.57
N ALA A 768 32.19 17.64 -9.85
CA ALA A 768 31.57 18.89 -10.33
C ALA A 768 30.07 18.97 -10.03
N ILE A 769 29.35 17.85 -10.23
CA ILE A 769 27.93 17.74 -9.89
C ILE A 769 27.73 17.82 -8.36
N THR A 770 28.54 17.11 -7.56
CA THR A 770 28.49 17.14 -6.08
C THR A 770 28.70 18.56 -5.55
N LEU A 771 29.72 19.26 -6.04
CA LEU A 771 29.99 20.66 -5.66
C LEU A 771 28.85 21.59 -6.05
N THR A 772 28.23 21.40 -7.23
CA THR A 772 27.07 22.20 -7.66
C THR A 772 25.88 22.00 -6.72
N ILE A 773 25.59 20.76 -6.32
CA ILE A 773 24.51 20.44 -5.39
C ILE A 773 24.81 21.02 -4.00
N ALA A 774 26.03 20.93 -3.53
CA ALA A 774 26.46 21.52 -2.26
C ALA A 774 26.34 23.06 -2.26
N MET A 775 26.74 23.72 -3.35
CA MET A 775 26.54 25.15 -3.55
C MET A 775 25.05 25.55 -3.53
N THR A 776 24.20 24.75 -4.19
CA THR A 776 22.75 24.98 -4.21
C THR A 776 22.17 24.92 -2.78
N ALA A 777 22.66 24.01 -1.96
CA ALA A 777 22.19 23.85 -0.59
C ALA A 777 22.70 24.92 0.38
N ALA A 778 23.93 25.40 0.19
CA ALA A 778 24.62 26.24 1.18
C ALA A 778 24.67 27.73 0.83
N PHE A 779 24.76 28.10 -0.46
CA PHE A 779 25.10 29.47 -0.85
C PHE A 779 24.23 30.05 -1.98
N ASP A 780 23.86 29.25 -2.98
CA ASP A 780 23.10 29.70 -4.15
C ASP A 780 21.97 28.72 -4.50
N PRO A 781 20.74 28.99 -4.07
CA PRO A 781 19.59 28.12 -4.32
C PRO A 781 19.31 27.82 -5.80
N LEU A 782 19.88 28.59 -6.71
CA LEU A 782 19.68 28.47 -8.15
C LEU A 782 20.89 27.85 -8.89
N ALA A 783 21.96 27.48 -8.18
CA ALA A 783 23.18 26.98 -8.82
C ALA A 783 22.91 25.76 -9.76
N LEU A 784 22.11 24.79 -9.31
CA LEU A 784 21.75 23.62 -10.13
C LEU A 784 20.86 24.00 -11.32
N HIS A 785 19.89 24.90 -11.12
CA HIS A 785 19.07 25.44 -12.22
C HIS A 785 19.94 26.12 -13.28
N SER A 786 20.86 26.97 -12.86
CA SER A 786 21.78 27.66 -13.78
C SER A 786 22.61 26.68 -14.62
N ARG A 787 23.09 25.57 -14.02
CA ARG A 787 23.84 24.53 -14.73
C ARG A 787 22.99 23.75 -15.74
N MET A 788 21.69 23.52 -15.42
CA MET A 788 20.75 22.92 -16.36
C MET A 788 20.50 23.82 -17.57
N VAL A 789 20.22 25.10 -17.33
CA VAL A 789 19.86 26.05 -18.40
C VAL A 789 21.05 26.45 -19.29
N ASN A 790 22.26 26.55 -18.70
CA ASN A 790 23.47 26.96 -19.42
C ASN A 790 24.13 25.81 -20.20
N GLY A 791 23.61 24.58 -20.14
CA GLY A 791 24.18 23.44 -20.84
C GLY A 791 25.42 22.83 -20.17
N ASP A 792 25.79 23.28 -18.99
CA ASP A 792 26.94 22.68 -18.26
C ASP A 792 26.60 21.25 -17.81
N LEU A 793 25.41 21.04 -17.25
CA LEU A 793 25.00 19.74 -16.75
C LEU A 793 24.79 18.72 -17.87
N SER A 794 24.22 19.11 -19.00
CA SER A 794 24.06 18.25 -20.18
C SER A 794 25.43 17.82 -20.74
N ARG A 795 26.40 18.74 -20.84
CA ARG A 795 27.78 18.40 -21.25
C ARG A 795 28.44 17.40 -20.29
N TRP A 796 28.27 17.58 -18.99
CA TRP A 796 28.83 16.67 -17.98
C TRP A 796 28.24 15.27 -18.10
N LEU A 797 26.91 15.16 -18.26
CA LEU A 797 26.24 13.88 -18.41
C LEU A 797 26.59 13.19 -19.74
N ARG A 798 26.72 13.92 -20.85
CA ARG A 798 27.21 13.37 -22.13
C ARG A 798 28.63 12.84 -21.99
N ARG A 799 29.52 13.59 -21.35
CA ARG A 799 30.89 13.11 -21.13
C ARG A 799 30.94 11.84 -20.29
N MET A 800 30.07 11.74 -19.29
CA MET A 800 29.92 10.52 -18.49
C MET A 800 29.43 9.34 -19.34
N GLU A 801 28.43 9.56 -20.18
CA GLU A 801 27.93 8.55 -21.12
C GLU A 801 29.01 8.07 -22.10
N GLU A 802 29.82 9.00 -22.65
CA GLU A 802 30.97 8.66 -23.50
C GLU A 802 32.00 7.78 -22.76
N LEU A 803 32.31 8.11 -21.50
CA LEU A 803 33.30 7.37 -20.68
C LEU A 803 32.80 5.97 -20.30
N GLU A 804 31.50 5.77 -20.25
CA GLU A 804 30.91 4.45 -19.99
C GLU A 804 30.77 3.58 -21.25
N THR A 805 30.70 4.20 -22.41
CA THR A 805 30.61 3.51 -23.72
C THR A 805 31.96 3.22 -24.34
N ALA A 806 33.05 3.84 -23.85
CA ALA A 806 34.42 3.67 -24.29
C ALA A 806 35.15 2.58 -23.48
#